data_dd5770cfb23a276a7c5209c78e6f224e
#
_entry.id   dd5770cfb23a276a7c5209c78e6f224e
#
_cell.length_a   1.000
_cell.length_b   1.000
_cell.length_c   1.000
_cell.angle_alpha   90.00
_cell.angle_beta   90.00
_cell.angle_gamma   90.00
#
_symmetry.space_group_name_H-M   'P 1'
#
loop_
_entity.id
_entity.type
_entity.pdbx_description
1 polymer ?
#
loop_
_entity_poly.entity_id
_entity_poly.type
_entity_poly.pdbx_seq_one_letter_code
_entity_poly.pdbx_strand_id
1 'polypeptide(L)'
;MLRKILFIVAFAATSIWANAQVVDQYGNVVDTTSIYGERADSLDAAVFVSRQQGNYLSKTKEIRTEVISAAGLCKMACCNLAESFENSASVTVGYSDAVTGARQIRLLGLAGIYTQMLDENRPVMRGLSAPFGLSYVPGQWLESIQIAKGCTSVINGVESLTGQINMEHRKPTDEKPLFINYAVMSDAQMDFNIASSLQMGYKWSTVLLGHVSTNFIGMDHNHDGFMDDPLKLQFNLSNRWLYQADNGTQVRFGVRAVRDTRKGGQMLKDANGKKKYFDKDSFTLHPADDAINPWGSDILNQSIDGYLKLGFPLNEDNSQNIAMVLDYNYQDMDSYFGATKYLAGQHSAFANLLYQNQMFDAHHFTFGLSATADIYNENFERKIFFDGLDKSFAFNKPTTLANVGAFGEYTYHFEEKFSAIVGLRGEWYNLKNDKFKGFRVSPRLTLKYTPVDEIVIRANGGRGLRRSTPLVDNIGVFSTGKNFDGIYNDHLLEDAWTFGGNITYYIPQLENTYISFDYFRSQFVQQMVVDYEKLANTISFYALNGNLSYTDSYQLDFSIDPVERFNITLTARYTNAKIELDGRGLVEKPLTSRFKGVLNLQYATRLNKWIFDFTASLNGSCRVYDFMAGLKDDKGNLIYKNGRTPVYPTLYAQITKRFKGVDLYIGAENLTNFRQKHVILGSVKDKNGYVDPTQPSFDASAIWGPLMGIRAHIGVRFTLWKTE
;
A
#
# COMPACT_ATOMS: atom_id res chain seq x y z
N MET A 1 -2.53 2.50 31.60
CA MET A 1 -1.87 1.97 30.39
C MET A 1 -0.49 2.62 30.11
N LEU A 2 -0.34 3.92 30.23
CA LEU A 2 0.94 4.64 30.02
C LEU A 2 2.12 4.11 30.90
N ARG A 3 1.86 3.73 32.13
CA ARG A 3 2.90 3.16 33.04
C ARG A 3 3.42 1.77 32.63
N LYS A 4 2.63 0.98 31.87
CA LYS A 4 3.08 -0.33 31.35
C LYS A 4 3.89 -0.20 30.06
N ILE A 5 3.65 0.84 29.27
CA ILE A 5 4.43 1.14 28.05
C ILE A 5 5.81 1.69 28.42
N LEU A 6 5.91 2.51 29.47
CA LEU A 6 7.21 3.01 29.96
C LEU A 6 8.12 1.87 30.48
N PHE A 7 7.58 0.78 31.00
CA PHE A 7 8.37 -0.35 31.47
C PHE A 7 9.00 -1.16 30.35
N ILE A 8 8.34 -1.25 29.18
CA ILE A 8 8.88 -1.91 27.98
C ILE A 8 9.99 -1.07 27.33
N VAL A 9 9.87 0.25 27.36
CA VAL A 9 10.89 1.17 26.83
C VAL A 9 12.12 1.21 27.74
N ALA A 10 11.95 1.08 29.07
CA ALA A 10 13.06 1.05 30.03
C ALA A 10 13.89 -0.26 29.95
N PHE A 11 13.28 -1.39 29.58
CA PHE A 11 14.01 -2.66 29.43
C PHE A 11 14.87 -2.72 28.16
N ALA A 12 14.53 -1.93 27.15
CA ALA A 12 15.31 -1.82 25.91
C ALA A 12 16.55 -0.92 26.00
N ALA A 13 16.62 -0.07 27.05
CA ALA A 13 17.68 0.94 27.20
C ALA A 13 18.90 0.46 28.00
N THR A 14 18.88 -0.72 28.59
CA THR A 14 19.96 -1.19 29.50
C THR A 14 20.94 -2.19 28.90
N SER A 15 20.87 -2.50 27.60
CA SER A 15 21.80 -3.44 26.96
C SER A 15 22.66 -2.78 25.87
N ILE A 16 23.45 -1.81 26.24
CA ILE A 16 24.52 -1.28 25.39
C ILE A 16 25.84 -1.90 25.85
N TRP A 17 26.58 -2.52 24.93
CA TRP A 17 27.97 -3.00 24.94
C TRP A 17 28.13 -4.50 24.67
N ALA A 18 28.24 -4.88 23.40
CA ALA A 18 29.20 -5.87 22.90
C ALA A 18 29.17 -5.95 21.38
N ASN A 19 30.30 -5.77 20.72
CA ASN A 19 30.53 -5.89 19.28
C ASN A 19 30.81 -7.34 18.90
N ALA A 20 30.14 -7.89 17.85
CA ALA A 20 30.68 -8.96 17.02
C ALA A 20 29.91 -9.05 15.67
N GLN A 21 30.63 -9.15 14.58
CA GLN A 21 30.13 -9.44 13.23
C GLN A 21 30.05 -10.95 13.01
N VAL A 22 29.04 -11.40 12.26
CA VAL A 22 29.03 -12.75 11.71
C VAL A 22 29.78 -12.73 10.38
N VAL A 23 30.94 -13.34 10.36
CA VAL A 23 31.72 -13.61 9.15
C VAL A 23 31.85 -15.13 8.98
N ASP A 24 31.83 -15.60 7.73
CA ASP A 24 32.09 -17.01 7.46
C ASP A 24 33.58 -17.36 7.80
N GLN A 25 33.93 -18.64 7.68
CA GLN A 25 35.27 -19.09 7.93
C GLN A 25 36.36 -18.47 7.03
N TYR A 26 35.97 -17.62 6.08
CA TYR A 26 36.85 -16.89 5.15
C TYR A 26 36.79 -15.36 5.34
N GLY A 27 36.02 -14.86 6.34
CA GLY A 27 35.97 -13.44 6.66
C GLY A 27 34.90 -12.63 5.95
N ASN A 28 33.93 -13.26 5.25
CA ASN A 28 32.87 -12.58 4.51
C ASN A 28 31.56 -12.41 5.36
N VAL A 29 30.90 -11.28 5.23
CA VAL A 29 29.60 -11.03 5.87
C VAL A 29 28.54 -11.87 5.16
N VAL A 30 27.87 -12.77 5.90
CA VAL A 30 26.83 -13.65 5.35
C VAL A 30 25.49 -12.90 5.24
N ASP A 31 25.01 -12.70 4.01
CA ASP A 31 23.69 -12.16 3.75
C ASP A 31 22.61 -13.25 3.86
N THR A 32 21.63 -13.03 4.76
CA THR A 32 20.63 -14.04 5.12
C THR A 32 19.23 -13.67 4.62
N THR A 33 19.07 -13.33 3.36
CA THR A 33 17.89 -12.64 2.85
C THR A 33 16.65 -13.49 2.60
N SER A 34 16.68 -14.83 2.66
CA SER A 34 15.48 -15.57 2.31
C SER A 34 15.23 -16.84 3.11
N ILE A 35 14.11 -16.90 3.83
CA ILE A 35 13.53 -18.16 4.32
C ILE A 35 12.94 -18.99 3.16
N TYR A 36 12.68 -18.38 2.02
CA TYR A 36 12.15 -18.98 0.82
C TYR A 36 13.23 -19.20 -0.26
N GLY A 37 14.39 -19.78 0.11
CA GLY A 37 15.32 -20.42 -0.83
C GLY A 37 15.79 -19.59 -2.03
N GLU A 38 15.90 -18.26 -1.92
CA GLU A 38 16.72 -17.52 -2.90
C GLU A 38 18.18 -17.79 -2.55
N ARG A 39 18.86 -18.56 -3.39
CA ARG A 39 20.32 -18.67 -3.37
C ARG A 39 20.88 -17.26 -3.47
N ALA A 40 21.50 -16.75 -2.41
CA ALA A 40 22.52 -15.76 -2.56
C ALA A 40 23.65 -16.47 -3.28
N ASP A 41 23.75 -16.31 -4.58
CA ASP A 41 25.02 -16.63 -5.26
C ASP A 41 26.09 -15.81 -4.56
N SER A 42 26.99 -16.50 -3.88
CA SER A 42 28.22 -15.91 -3.33
C SER A 42 29.11 -15.49 -4.50
N LEU A 43 28.74 -14.39 -5.11
CA LEU A 43 29.71 -13.66 -5.90
C LEU A 43 30.68 -13.05 -4.91
N ASP A 44 31.97 -13.40 -5.12
CA ASP A 44 33.10 -12.81 -4.44
C ASP A 44 32.83 -11.33 -4.18
N ALA A 45 32.97 -10.90 -2.93
CA ALA A 45 32.75 -9.53 -2.50
C ALA A 45 33.86 -8.63 -3.13
N ALA A 46 33.78 -8.44 -4.43
CA ALA A 46 34.24 -7.20 -5.00
C ALA A 46 33.29 -6.15 -4.43
N VAL A 47 33.81 -5.28 -3.57
CA VAL A 47 33.14 -4.07 -3.15
C VAL A 47 33.02 -3.18 -4.39
N PHE A 48 32.17 -3.60 -5.31
CA PHE A 48 31.56 -2.69 -6.25
C PHE A 48 30.64 -1.83 -5.40
N VAL A 49 31.02 -0.59 -5.18
CA VAL A 49 30.06 0.48 -4.89
C VAL A 49 29.23 0.64 -6.18
N SER A 50 28.51 -0.41 -6.53
CA SER A 50 27.52 -0.41 -7.57
C SER A 50 26.48 0.60 -7.13
N ARG A 51 26.31 1.62 -7.94
CA ARG A 51 25.27 2.62 -7.74
C ARG A 51 23.93 1.90 -7.75
N GLN A 52 23.31 1.77 -6.60
CA GLN A 52 21.98 1.18 -6.50
C GLN A 52 20.98 2.10 -7.22
N GLN A 53 20.40 1.62 -8.30
CA GLN A 53 19.35 2.36 -9.02
C GLN A 53 18.16 2.61 -8.08
N GLY A 54 17.53 3.78 -8.19
CA GLY A 54 16.35 4.10 -7.40
C GLY A 54 15.16 3.18 -7.69
N ASN A 55 14.82 3.06 -8.97
CA ASN A 55 13.78 2.16 -9.45
C ASN A 55 14.34 1.39 -10.65
N TYR A 56 14.12 0.07 -10.67
CA TYR A 56 14.57 -0.77 -11.77
C TYR A 56 13.68 -1.98 -11.97
N LEU A 57 13.74 -2.58 -13.16
CA LEU A 57 13.10 -3.84 -13.49
C LEU A 57 14.08 -4.99 -13.21
N SER A 58 13.67 -5.95 -12.36
CA SER A 58 14.50 -7.12 -12.06
C SER A 58 14.69 -7.99 -13.32
N LYS A 59 15.96 -8.29 -13.66
CA LYS A 59 16.33 -9.20 -14.76
C LYS A 59 16.21 -10.65 -14.32
N THR A 60 16.53 -10.94 -13.07
CA THR A 60 16.63 -12.30 -12.53
C THR A 60 15.28 -12.93 -12.18
N LYS A 61 14.34 -12.17 -11.62
CA LYS A 61 13.03 -12.70 -11.21
C LYS A 61 12.24 -13.27 -12.39
N GLU A 62 11.58 -14.40 -12.18
CA GLU A 62 10.71 -15.07 -13.18
C GLU A 62 9.47 -14.26 -13.46
N ILE A 63 8.88 -13.67 -12.43
CA ILE A 63 7.74 -12.78 -12.54
C ILE A 63 8.24 -11.36 -12.82
N ARG A 64 7.53 -10.63 -13.69
CA ARG A 64 7.83 -9.21 -13.96
C ARG A 64 7.74 -8.41 -12.67
N THR A 65 8.88 -8.04 -12.13
CA THR A 65 9.00 -7.35 -10.83
C THR A 65 9.75 -6.03 -10.98
N GLU A 66 9.08 -4.93 -10.66
CA GLU A 66 9.69 -3.62 -10.47
C GLU A 66 10.16 -3.50 -9.01
N VAL A 67 11.37 -3.03 -8.80
CA VAL A 67 11.96 -2.83 -7.47
C VAL A 67 12.19 -1.35 -7.24
N ILE A 68 11.64 -0.84 -6.14
CA ILE A 68 11.98 0.47 -5.57
C ILE A 68 12.99 0.19 -4.47
N SER A 69 14.24 0.55 -4.68
CA SER A 69 15.33 0.31 -3.74
C SER A 69 15.36 1.35 -2.61
N ALA A 70 16.22 1.17 -1.61
CA ALA A 70 16.47 2.17 -0.57
C ALA A 70 16.86 3.54 -1.16
N ALA A 71 17.60 3.57 -2.28
CA ALA A 71 17.92 4.80 -2.99
C ALA A 71 16.68 5.45 -3.61
N GLY A 72 15.76 4.64 -4.15
CA GLY A 72 14.47 5.10 -4.67
C GLY A 72 13.54 5.67 -3.58
N LEU A 73 13.53 5.03 -2.42
CA LEU A 73 12.78 5.50 -1.24
C LEU A 73 13.31 6.82 -0.66
N CYS A 74 14.55 7.14 -0.92
CA CYS A 74 15.17 8.41 -0.48
C CYS A 74 14.99 9.57 -1.45
N LYS A 75 14.43 9.36 -2.67
CA LYS A 75 14.22 10.42 -3.69
C LYS A 75 13.18 11.47 -3.30
N MET A 76 12.30 11.13 -2.39
CA MET A 76 11.28 12.01 -1.84
C MET A 76 11.35 11.91 -0.32
N ALA A 77 10.78 12.87 0.39
CA ALA A 77 10.64 12.78 1.84
C ALA A 77 9.54 11.74 2.19
N CYS A 78 9.65 10.50 1.66
CA CYS A 78 8.62 9.46 1.81
C CYS A 78 8.31 9.21 3.28
N CYS A 79 7.26 9.86 3.79
CA CYS A 79 6.81 9.72 5.16
C CYS A 79 6.05 8.41 5.38
N ASN A 80 5.50 7.86 4.29
CA ASN A 80 4.72 6.61 4.30
C ASN A 80 4.84 5.83 3.00
N LEU A 81 4.32 4.60 3.00
CA LEU A 81 4.38 3.69 1.86
C LEU A 81 3.66 4.24 0.62
N ALA A 82 2.53 4.96 0.78
CA ALA A 82 1.81 5.51 -0.35
C ALA A 82 2.66 6.50 -1.14
N GLU A 83 3.36 7.40 -0.47
CA GLU A 83 4.25 8.38 -1.10
C GLU A 83 5.41 7.72 -1.85
N SER A 84 5.87 6.55 -1.37
CA SER A 84 6.93 5.77 -2.03
C SER A 84 6.56 5.33 -3.45
N PHE A 85 5.27 5.23 -3.78
CA PHE A 85 4.79 4.83 -5.11
C PHE A 85 4.65 6.00 -6.10
N GLU A 86 4.78 7.24 -5.68
CA GLU A 86 4.67 8.38 -6.62
C GLU A 86 5.75 8.38 -7.70
N ASN A 87 6.89 7.73 -7.44
CA ASN A 87 7.98 7.52 -8.39
C ASN A 87 7.73 6.38 -9.38
N SER A 88 6.63 5.62 -9.21
CA SER A 88 6.28 4.48 -10.07
C SER A 88 5.04 4.79 -10.91
N ALA A 89 5.07 4.49 -12.20
CA ALA A 89 3.86 4.54 -13.02
C ALA A 89 3.05 3.25 -12.92
N SER A 90 3.63 2.15 -12.44
CA SER A 90 2.94 0.88 -12.24
C SER A 90 1.82 1.01 -11.21
N VAL A 91 2.04 1.79 -10.16
CA VAL A 91 1.08 2.05 -9.09
C VAL A 91 0.58 3.49 -9.20
N THR A 92 -0.73 3.68 -9.08
CA THR A 92 -1.33 5.01 -8.94
C THR A 92 -1.76 5.20 -7.50
N VAL A 93 -1.38 6.31 -6.90
CA VAL A 93 -1.80 6.71 -5.55
C VAL A 93 -2.94 7.72 -5.65
N GLY A 94 -3.86 7.66 -4.71
CA GLY A 94 -4.97 8.61 -4.57
C GLY A 94 -5.48 8.64 -3.13
N TYR A 95 -6.50 9.45 -2.89
CA TYR A 95 -7.22 9.49 -1.62
C TYR A 95 -8.51 8.68 -1.71
N SER A 96 -8.97 8.10 -0.59
CA SER A 96 -10.28 7.46 -0.50
C SER A 96 -11.40 8.49 -0.45
N ASP A 97 -11.14 9.61 0.20
CA ASP A 97 -12.04 10.72 0.43
C ASP A 97 -11.26 12.00 0.79
N ALA A 98 -11.96 13.12 0.92
CA ALA A 98 -11.38 14.43 1.19
C ALA A 98 -11.07 14.71 2.67
N VAL A 99 -11.45 13.84 3.59
CA VAL A 99 -11.55 14.20 5.02
C VAL A 99 -10.61 13.38 5.90
N THR A 100 -10.47 12.09 5.62
CA THR A 100 -9.77 11.14 6.50
C THR A 100 -8.26 11.11 6.30
N GLY A 101 -7.77 11.62 5.15
CA GLY A 101 -6.38 11.44 4.73
C GLY A 101 -6.00 9.99 4.41
N ALA A 102 -6.99 9.08 4.24
CA ALA A 102 -6.74 7.70 3.85
C ALA A 102 -6.27 7.64 2.40
N ARG A 103 -5.12 6.99 2.18
CA ARG A 103 -4.53 6.80 0.86
C ARG A 103 -4.92 5.47 0.27
N GLN A 104 -5.15 5.45 -1.02
CA GLN A 104 -5.43 4.25 -1.79
C GLN A 104 -4.44 4.10 -2.94
N ILE A 105 -4.11 2.86 -3.28
CA ILE A 105 -3.34 2.54 -4.47
C ILE A 105 -4.22 1.88 -5.53
N ARG A 106 -3.75 1.91 -6.78
CA ARG A 106 -4.33 1.14 -7.89
C ARG A 106 -3.20 0.49 -8.66
N LEU A 107 -3.35 -0.80 -8.93
CA LEU A 107 -2.46 -1.58 -9.78
C LEU A 107 -3.27 -2.17 -10.93
N LEU A 108 -2.75 -2.10 -12.16
CA LEU A 108 -3.45 -2.52 -13.38
C LEU A 108 -4.84 -1.86 -13.56
N GLY A 109 -5.06 -0.65 -13.01
CA GLY A 109 -6.35 0.06 -13.08
C GLY A 109 -7.41 -0.38 -12.07
N LEU A 110 -7.11 -1.37 -11.23
CA LEU A 110 -8.00 -1.84 -10.15
C LEU A 110 -7.58 -1.27 -8.80
N ALA A 111 -8.52 -1.20 -7.86
CA ALA A 111 -8.28 -0.74 -6.50
C ALA A 111 -7.24 -1.61 -5.77
N GLY A 112 -6.50 -1.01 -4.84
CA GLY A 112 -5.43 -1.69 -4.10
C GLY A 112 -5.87 -2.91 -3.29
N ILE A 113 -7.15 -3.00 -2.96
CA ILE A 113 -7.75 -4.18 -2.32
C ILE A 113 -7.61 -5.47 -3.17
N TYR A 114 -7.42 -5.35 -4.49
CA TYR A 114 -7.17 -6.47 -5.41
C TYR A 114 -5.68 -6.80 -5.57
N THR A 115 -4.81 -6.03 -4.91
CA THR A 115 -3.36 -6.26 -4.87
C THR A 115 -3.00 -6.87 -3.53
N GLN A 116 -2.33 -8.01 -3.55
CA GLN A 116 -1.87 -8.63 -2.32
C GLN A 116 -0.69 -7.85 -1.74
N MET A 117 -0.89 -7.29 -0.55
CA MET A 117 0.18 -6.61 0.19
C MET A 117 0.90 -7.61 1.08
N LEU A 118 2.22 -7.63 1.00
CA LEU A 118 3.08 -8.53 1.76
C LEU A 118 4.11 -7.73 2.57
N ASP A 119 4.40 -8.19 3.76
CA ASP A 119 5.51 -7.77 4.60
C ASP A 119 6.48 -8.96 4.74
N GLU A 120 7.57 -8.93 3.96
CA GLU A 120 8.50 -10.05 3.86
C GLU A 120 7.76 -11.40 3.64
N ASN A 121 6.96 -11.46 2.57
CA ASN A 121 6.14 -12.62 2.18
C ASN A 121 5.02 -13.03 3.19
N ARG A 122 4.64 -12.18 4.15
CA ARG A 122 3.47 -12.36 5.01
C ARG A 122 2.32 -11.48 4.53
N PRO A 123 1.11 -11.99 4.32
CA PRO A 123 -0.05 -11.16 3.94
C PRO A 123 -0.38 -10.13 5.04
N VAL A 124 -0.45 -8.85 4.64
CA VAL A 124 -0.76 -7.73 5.54
C VAL A 124 -1.77 -6.76 4.90
N MET A 125 -2.22 -5.76 5.64
CA MET A 125 -3.16 -4.72 5.16
C MET A 125 -4.45 -5.33 4.61
N ARG A 126 -5.05 -6.23 5.38
CA ARG A 126 -6.31 -6.92 5.07
C ARG A 126 -7.42 -6.48 6.03
N GLY A 127 -8.66 -6.45 5.55
CA GLY A 127 -9.81 -6.03 6.38
C GLY A 127 -9.60 -4.64 6.99
N LEU A 128 -9.78 -4.50 8.31
CA LEU A 128 -9.71 -3.21 9.02
C LEU A 128 -8.37 -2.49 8.91
N SER A 129 -7.28 -3.20 8.62
CA SER A 129 -5.97 -2.56 8.43
C SER A 129 -5.78 -1.96 7.02
N ALA A 130 -6.63 -2.32 6.04
CA ALA A 130 -6.46 -1.89 4.65
C ALA A 130 -6.62 -0.38 4.43
N PRO A 131 -7.62 0.32 5.00
CA PRO A 131 -7.87 1.74 4.69
C PRO A 131 -6.72 2.68 5.03
N PHE A 132 -6.01 2.41 6.15
CA PHE A 132 -4.93 3.26 6.65
C PHE A 132 -3.56 2.58 6.64
N GLY A 133 -3.49 1.29 6.28
CA GLY A 133 -2.28 0.47 6.36
C GLY A 133 -1.08 1.04 5.60
N LEU A 134 -1.32 1.71 4.47
CA LEU A 134 -0.27 2.40 3.70
C LEU A 134 0.41 3.53 4.50
N SER A 135 -0.29 4.13 5.46
CA SER A 135 0.27 5.15 6.34
C SER A 135 1.12 4.57 7.48
N TYR A 136 0.96 3.27 7.79
CA TYR A 136 1.61 2.62 8.94
C TYR A 136 2.98 2.03 8.64
N VAL A 137 3.42 2.12 7.38
CA VAL A 137 4.75 1.67 6.97
C VAL A 137 5.55 2.87 6.46
N PRO A 138 6.44 3.44 7.28
CA PRO A 138 7.32 4.52 6.86
C PRO A 138 8.30 4.02 5.80
N GLY A 139 8.50 4.79 4.72
CA GLY A 139 9.48 4.45 3.69
C GLY A 139 10.92 4.30 4.24
N GLN A 140 11.23 5.02 5.32
CA GLN A 140 12.53 4.97 5.99
C GLN A 140 12.82 3.65 6.73
N TRP A 141 11.78 2.82 6.98
CA TRP A 141 11.93 1.48 7.56
C TRP A 141 12.26 0.41 6.53
N LEU A 142 12.07 0.74 5.24
CA LEU A 142 12.17 -0.21 4.16
C LEU A 142 13.57 -0.21 3.53
N GLU A 143 14.01 -1.36 3.11
CA GLU A 143 15.17 -1.60 2.27
C GLU A 143 14.77 -1.63 0.79
N SER A 144 13.62 -2.24 0.49
CA SER A 144 13.04 -2.22 -0.85
C SER A 144 11.54 -2.48 -0.85
N ILE A 145 10.90 -2.13 -1.97
CA ILE A 145 9.54 -2.51 -2.32
C ILE A 145 9.60 -3.25 -3.65
N GLN A 146 9.00 -4.44 -3.71
CA GLN A 146 8.93 -5.26 -4.90
C GLN A 146 7.50 -5.29 -5.42
N ILE A 147 7.28 -4.83 -6.66
CA ILE A 147 5.96 -4.74 -7.31
C ILE A 147 5.92 -5.77 -8.43
N ALA A 148 5.26 -6.90 -8.17
CA ALA A 148 5.04 -7.97 -9.14
C ALA A 148 3.64 -7.86 -9.76
N LYS A 149 3.56 -7.81 -11.09
CA LYS A 149 2.30 -7.66 -11.83
C LYS A 149 1.73 -9.02 -12.27
N GLY A 150 0.41 -9.09 -12.30
CA GLY A 150 -0.32 -10.29 -12.71
C GLY A 150 -0.43 -11.34 -11.60
N CYS A 151 -0.72 -12.58 -11.99
CA CYS A 151 -0.74 -13.68 -11.03
C CYS A 151 0.68 -14.05 -10.61
N THR A 152 0.87 -14.15 -9.30
CA THR A 152 2.16 -14.47 -8.69
C THR A 152 2.14 -15.91 -8.13
N SER A 153 3.20 -16.33 -7.41
CA SER A 153 3.29 -17.66 -6.79
C SER A 153 2.05 -18.00 -5.94
N VAL A 154 1.68 -19.28 -5.89
CA VAL A 154 0.61 -19.80 -5.02
C VAL A 154 1.00 -19.92 -3.56
N ILE A 155 2.27 -19.78 -3.24
CA ILE A 155 2.84 -19.94 -1.89
C ILE A 155 2.25 -18.91 -0.91
N ASN A 156 2.15 -17.64 -1.35
CA ASN A 156 1.71 -16.51 -0.51
C ASN A 156 0.18 -16.36 -0.43
N GLY A 157 -0.60 -17.27 -1.05
CA GLY A 157 -2.05 -17.24 -1.05
C GLY A 157 -2.66 -16.94 -2.42
N VAL A 158 -3.97 -16.72 -2.44
CA VAL A 158 -4.78 -16.55 -3.65
C VAL A 158 -5.22 -15.11 -3.92
N GLU A 159 -5.00 -14.19 -2.99
CA GLU A 159 -5.55 -12.82 -3.03
C GLU A 159 -4.85 -11.88 -4.04
N SER A 160 -3.87 -12.36 -4.78
CA SER A 160 -3.19 -11.64 -5.85
C SER A 160 -4.02 -11.63 -7.14
N LEU A 161 -5.00 -10.72 -7.25
CA LEU A 161 -5.82 -10.58 -8.45
C LEU A 161 -5.12 -9.69 -9.49
N THR A 162 -4.43 -8.63 -9.05
CA THR A 162 -3.69 -7.71 -9.94
C THR A 162 -2.18 -7.87 -9.83
N GLY A 163 -1.71 -8.41 -8.74
CA GLY A 163 -0.30 -8.57 -8.43
C GLY A 163 -0.02 -8.61 -6.94
N GLN A 164 1.25 -8.59 -6.61
CA GLN A 164 1.76 -8.52 -5.24
C GLN A 164 2.67 -7.31 -5.07
N ILE A 165 2.60 -6.70 -3.90
CA ILE A 165 3.56 -5.69 -3.44
C ILE A 165 4.17 -6.21 -2.16
N ASN A 166 5.45 -6.59 -2.21
CA ASN A 166 6.20 -7.07 -1.07
C ASN A 166 7.13 -5.99 -0.54
N MET A 167 7.06 -5.74 0.76
CA MET A 167 7.89 -4.79 1.47
C MET A 167 9.00 -5.53 2.20
N GLU A 168 10.24 -5.16 1.94
CA GLU A 168 11.40 -5.64 2.66
C GLU A 168 11.86 -4.58 3.66
N HIS A 169 11.78 -4.90 4.94
CA HIS A 169 12.24 -4.01 6.00
C HIS A 169 13.74 -4.10 6.21
N ARG A 170 14.33 -3.09 6.86
CA ARG A 170 15.70 -3.11 7.36
C ARG A 170 15.91 -4.34 8.22
N LYS A 171 17.02 -5.04 7.96
CA LYS A 171 17.30 -6.32 8.61
C LYS A 171 17.96 -6.11 9.99
N PRO A 172 17.77 -7.05 10.91
CA PRO A 172 18.51 -7.05 12.18
C PRO A 172 20.02 -7.09 12.02
N THR A 173 20.50 -7.55 10.86
CA THR A 173 21.90 -7.63 10.47
C THR A 173 22.44 -6.39 9.75
N ASP A 174 21.62 -5.33 9.63
CA ASP A 174 22.04 -4.08 8.98
C ASP A 174 23.34 -3.55 9.61
N GLU A 175 24.29 -3.16 8.78
CA GLU A 175 25.57 -2.61 9.20
C GLU A 175 25.47 -1.24 9.89
N LYS A 176 24.31 -0.61 9.82
CA LYS A 176 24.03 0.71 10.40
C LYS A 176 23.46 0.57 11.80
N PRO A 177 24.24 0.68 12.88
CA PRO A 177 23.75 0.50 14.24
C PRO A 177 22.71 1.55 14.65
N LEU A 178 22.73 2.74 14.02
CA LEU A 178 21.74 3.76 14.28
C LEU A 178 21.46 4.60 13.02
N PHE A 179 20.20 4.73 12.70
CA PHE A 179 19.68 5.63 11.68
C PHE A 179 18.58 6.49 12.28
N ILE A 180 18.63 7.79 12.07
CA ILE A 180 17.59 8.75 12.48
C ILE A 180 17.24 9.60 11.26
N ASN A 181 15.95 9.80 11.02
CA ASN A 181 15.45 10.76 10.04
C ASN A 181 14.41 11.67 10.66
N TYR A 182 14.56 12.97 10.44
CA TYR A 182 13.57 13.97 10.83
C TYR A 182 13.25 14.86 9.64
N ALA A 183 11.98 15.08 9.40
CA ALA A 183 11.49 15.95 8.32
C ALA A 183 10.37 16.86 8.83
N VAL A 184 10.31 18.06 8.29
CA VAL A 184 9.24 19.05 8.50
C VAL A 184 8.73 19.49 7.14
N MET A 185 7.41 19.58 7.03
CA MET A 185 6.72 20.01 5.82
C MET A 185 6.05 21.37 6.00
N SER A 186 5.81 22.07 4.90
CA SER A 186 5.21 23.41 4.91
C SER A 186 3.78 23.45 5.43
N ASP A 187 3.08 22.33 5.46
CA ASP A 187 1.76 22.14 6.05
C ASP A 187 1.80 21.80 7.55
N ALA A 188 2.97 22.03 8.19
CA ALA A 188 3.25 21.73 9.59
C ALA A 188 3.24 20.24 9.95
N GLN A 189 3.22 19.32 8.98
CA GLN A 189 3.49 17.93 9.25
C GLN A 189 4.96 17.75 9.66
N MET A 190 5.17 16.89 10.66
CA MET A 190 6.48 16.51 11.16
C MET A 190 6.57 15.00 11.20
N ASP A 191 7.69 14.45 10.73
CA ASP A 191 7.95 13.02 10.72
C ASP A 191 9.30 12.71 11.34
N PHE A 192 9.29 11.82 12.32
CA PHE A 192 10.49 11.32 12.99
C PHE A 192 10.58 9.80 12.82
N ASN A 193 11.74 9.33 12.38
CA ASN A 193 12.03 7.90 12.23
C ASN A 193 13.35 7.55 12.92
N ILE A 194 13.36 6.38 13.56
CA ILE A 194 14.56 5.79 14.14
C ILE A 194 14.63 4.31 13.75
N ALA A 195 15.81 3.84 13.40
CA ALA A 195 16.13 2.44 13.25
C ALA A 195 17.45 2.17 13.99
N SER A 196 17.46 1.15 14.84
CA SER A 196 18.66 0.76 15.59
C SER A 196 18.83 -0.75 15.53
N SER A 197 19.95 -1.19 14.94
CA SER A 197 20.31 -2.60 14.80
C SER A 197 21.38 -2.97 15.83
N LEU A 198 21.20 -4.12 16.49
CA LEU A 198 22.13 -4.64 17.46
C LEU A 198 22.38 -6.13 17.19
N GLN A 199 23.64 -6.49 17.07
CA GLN A 199 24.08 -7.88 17.02
C GLN A 199 24.56 -8.32 18.41
N MET A 200 24.08 -9.45 18.89
CA MET A 200 24.39 -10.03 20.19
C MET A 200 25.07 -11.39 19.99
N GLY A 201 26.39 -11.37 19.96
CA GLY A 201 27.21 -12.53 19.59
C GLY A 201 27.02 -12.91 18.11
N TYR A 202 27.23 -14.18 17.79
CA TYR A 202 27.22 -14.69 16.40
C TYR A 202 25.84 -15.16 15.91
N LYS A 203 24.88 -15.37 16.82
CA LYS A 203 23.62 -16.06 16.54
C LYS A 203 22.39 -15.15 16.63
N TRP A 204 22.45 -14.09 17.39
CA TRP A 204 21.33 -13.22 17.65
C TRP A 204 21.53 -11.82 17.11
N SER A 205 20.53 -11.31 16.46
CA SER A 205 20.47 -9.90 16.08
C SER A 205 19.05 -9.36 16.24
N THR A 206 18.96 -8.04 16.49
CA THR A 206 17.67 -7.36 16.61
C THR A 206 17.69 -6.00 15.92
N VAL A 207 16.55 -5.55 15.46
CA VAL A 207 16.35 -4.17 15.01
C VAL A 207 15.10 -3.59 15.66
N LEU A 208 15.26 -2.39 16.22
CA LEU A 208 14.18 -1.56 16.73
C LEU A 208 13.88 -0.47 15.69
N LEU A 209 12.61 -0.37 15.29
CA LEU A 209 12.10 0.62 14.35
C LEU A 209 11.04 1.46 15.05
N GLY A 210 11.21 2.78 15.09
CA GLY A 210 10.26 3.74 15.65
C GLY A 210 9.87 4.81 14.65
N HIS A 211 8.61 5.23 14.67
CA HIS A 211 8.09 6.30 13.82
C HIS A 211 7.05 7.12 14.56
N VAL A 212 7.14 8.43 14.39
CA VAL A 212 6.13 9.38 14.85
C VAL A 212 5.83 10.32 13.69
N SER A 213 4.55 10.45 13.35
CA SER A 213 4.07 11.42 12.38
C SER A 213 2.96 12.26 12.99
N THR A 214 3.03 13.58 12.79
CA THR A 214 2.07 14.49 13.39
C THR A 214 1.75 15.65 12.46
N ASN A 215 0.49 16.08 12.49
CA ASN A 215 0.00 17.33 11.92
C ASN A 215 -0.98 17.95 12.92
N PHE A 216 -0.63 19.10 13.49
CA PHE A 216 -1.42 19.80 14.52
C PHE A 216 -2.12 21.04 14.00
N ILE A 217 -1.93 21.41 12.71
CA ILE A 217 -2.47 22.64 12.14
C ILE A 217 -3.40 22.31 10.99
N GLY A 218 -4.71 22.50 11.19
CA GLY A 218 -5.68 22.42 10.08
C GLY A 218 -5.49 23.59 9.12
N MET A 219 -5.30 23.28 7.84
CA MET A 219 -5.16 24.24 6.75
C MET A 219 -6.28 24.02 5.72
N ASP A 220 -6.76 25.11 5.14
CA ASP A 220 -7.78 25.16 4.09
C ASP A 220 -7.26 26.12 3.01
N HIS A 221 -6.50 25.61 2.06
CA HIS A 221 -5.90 26.41 1.00
C HIS A 221 -6.82 26.58 -0.22
N ASN A 222 -7.86 25.76 -0.35
CA ASN A 222 -8.83 25.83 -1.43
C ASN A 222 -10.05 26.69 -1.06
N HIS A 223 -10.13 27.11 0.23
CA HIS A 223 -11.20 27.96 0.79
C HIS A 223 -12.60 27.36 0.69
N ASP A 224 -12.72 26.05 0.79
CA ASP A 224 -14.01 25.37 0.81
C ASP A 224 -14.62 25.25 2.22
N GLY A 225 -13.83 25.57 3.25
CA GLY A 225 -14.22 25.52 4.66
C GLY A 225 -13.91 24.16 5.31
N PHE A 226 -13.22 23.25 4.61
CA PHE A 226 -12.76 21.96 5.12
C PHE A 226 -11.24 21.92 5.23
N MET A 227 -10.71 21.05 6.08
CA MET A 227 -9.27 20.81 6.13
C MET A 227 -8.82 20.03 4.91
N ASP A 228 -7.74 20.47 4.25
CA ASP A 228 -7.11 19.77 3.13
C ASP A 228 -6.44 18.44 3.56
N ASP A 229 -5.93 18.40 4.80
CA ASP A 229 -5.35 17.20 5.44
C ASP A 229 -5.79 17.17 6.91
N PRO A 230 -6.16 16.00 7.47
CA PRO A 230 -6.63 15.91 8.85
C PRO A 230 -5.52 16.22 9.86
N LEU A 231 -5.91 16.74 11.02
CA LEU A 231 -5.07 16.71 12.20
C LEU A 231 -4.71 15.26 12.50
N LYS A 232 -3.44 14.99 12.77
CA LYS A 232 -2.92 13.63 12.90
C LYS A 232 -1.90 13.51 14.03
N LEU A 233 -1.98 12.40 14.77
CA LEU A 233 -0.91 11.96 15.66
C LEU A 233 -0.81 10.43 15.55
N GLN A 234 0.30 9.97 15.01
CA GLN A 234 0.57 8.57 14.72
C GLN A 234 1.87 8.13 15.39
N PHE A 235 1.83 6.97 16.04
CA PHE A 235 2.97 6.28 16.64
C PHE A 235 3.04 4.87 16.11
N ASN A 236 4.20 4.48 15.58
CA ASN A 236 4.48 3.11 15.15
C ASN A 236 5.77 2.66 15.83
N LEU A 237 5.75 1.45 16.38
CA LEU A 237 6.92 0.83 16.98
C LEU A 237 7.00 -0.62 16.52
N SER A 238 8.16 -1.06 16.07
CA SER A 238 8.41 -2.46 15.71
C SER A 238 9.75 -2.92 16.25
N ASN A 239 9.77 -4.12 16.83
CA ASN A 239 11.00 -4.78 17.23
C ASN A 239 11.06 -6.16 16.58
N ARG A 240 12.16 -6.44 15.89
CA ARG A 240 12.36 -7.62 15.05
C ARG A 240 13.64 -8.32 15.46
N TRP A 241 13.58 -9.64 15.52
CA TRP A 241 14.66 -10.50 15.96
C TRP A 241 15.00 -11.56 14.92
N LEU A 242 16.26 -11.88 14.83
CA LEU A 242 16.80 -12.99 14.05
C LEU A 242 17.71 -13.82 14.95
N TYR A 243 17.46 -15.13 14.95
CA TYR A 243 18.37 -16.15 15.47
C TYR A 243 18.82 -17.01 14.29
N GLN A 244 20.11 -17.26 14.21
CA GLN A 244 20.72 -18.12 13.21
C GLN A 244 21.63 -19.12 13.90
N ALA A 245 21.36 -20.42 13.70
CA ALA A 245 22.15 -21.51 14.23
C ALA A 245 23.21 -21.96 13.23
N ASP A 246 24.22 -22.64 13.73
CA ASP A 246 25.36 -23.12 12.90
C ASP A 246 24.93 -24.17 11.86
N ASN A 247 23.82 -24.88 12.09
CA ASN A 247 23.24 -25.86 11.17
C ASN A 247 22.32 -25.23 10.11
N GLY A 248 22.29 -23.89 9.96
CA GLY A 248 21.45 -23.19 9.02
C GLY A 248 20.01 -22.94 9.49
N THR A 249 19.60 -23.45 10.68
CA THR A 249 18.29 -23.15 11.26
C THR A 249 18.14 -21.66 11.52
N GLN A 250 17.04 -21.07 11.06
CA GLN A 250 16.72 -19.66 11.27
C GLN A 250 15.40 -19.51 12.02
N VAL A 251 15.39 -18.60 12.97
CA VAL A 251 14.17 -18.15 13.67
C VAL A 251 14.07 -16.64 13.55
N ARG A 252 12.99 -16.16 12.96
CA ARG A 252 12.68 -14.73 12.86
C ARG A 252 11.35 -14.47 13.55
N PHE A 253 11.33 -13.51 14.45
CA PHE A 253 10.10 -13.09 15.09
C PHE A 253 10.10 -11.59 15.33
N GLY A 254 8.94 -11.03 15.48
CA GLY A 254 8.80 -9.62 15.77
C GLY A 254 7.41 -9.24 16.24
N VAL A 255 7.34 -8.06 16.82
CA VAL A 255 6.09 -7.44 17.26
C VAL A 255 6.06 -6.01 16.74
N ARG A 256 4.90 -5.57 16.27
CA ARG A 256 4.63 -4.19 15.88
C ARG A 256 3.38 -3.68 16.59
N ALA A 257 3.41 -2.41 16.99
CA ALA A 257 2.27 -1.70 17.53
C ALA A 257 2.08 -0.37 16.80
N VAL A 258 0.82 -0.02 16.53
CA VAL A 258 0.42 1.23 15.91
C VAL A 258 -0.69 1.89 16.71
N ARG A 259 -0.61 3.20 16.86
CA ARG A 259 -1.70 4.04 17.32
C ARG A 259 -1.77 5.28 16.42
N ASP A 260 -2.94 5.49 15.82
CA ASP A 260 -3.18 6.58 14.87
C ASP A 260 -4.48 7.29 15.22
N THR A 261 -4.39 8.59 15.45
CA THR A 261 -5.56 9.46 15.69
C THR A 261 -5.65 10.48 14.57
N ARG A 262 -6.85 10.65 14.01
CA ARG A 262 -7.12 11.61 12.93
C ARG A 262 -8.40 12.37 13.18
N LYS A 263 -8.37 13.69 12.96
CA LYS A 263 -9.55 14.55 12.98
C LYS A 263 -9.56 15.41 11.73
N GLY A 264 -10.58 15.22 10.88
CA GLY A 264 -10.76 15.95 9.63
C GLY A 264 -12.14 16.59 9.53
N GLY A 265 -12.39 17.37 8.49
CA GLY A 265 -13.69 17.96 8.18
C GLY A 265 -13.71 19.48 8.24
N GLN A 266 -14.87 20.05 8.56
CA GLN A 266 -15.10 21.50 8.56
C GLN A 266 -14.23 22.25 9.58
N MET A 267 -13.81 23.43 9.18
CA MET A 267 -13.11 24.40 10.04
C MET A 267 -14.05 25.59 10.32
N LEU A 268 -14.84 25.51 11.37
CA LEU A 268 -15.69 26.62 11.82
C LEU A 268 -15.01 27.41 12.92
N LYS A 269 -15.50 28.61 13.16
CA LYS A 269 -15.07 29.48 14.28
C LYS A 269 -16.26 29.71 15.20
N ASP A 270 -16.02 29.63 16.50
CA ASP A 270 -17.02 30.02 17.48
C ASP A 270 -17.16 31.57 17.55
N ALA A 271 -18.09 32.06 18.35
CA ALA A 271 -18.34 33.47 18.55
C ALA A 271 -17.10 34.26 19.04
N ASN A 272 -16.12 33.58 19.63
CA ASN A 272 -14.85 34.15 20.11
C ASN A 272 -13.73 34.05 19.07
N GLY A 273 -14.01 33.56 17.86
CA GLY A 273 -13.03 33.36 16.79
C GLY A 273 -12.14 32.13 16.95
N LYS A 274 -12.36 31.27 17.96
CA LYS A 274 -11.60 30.03 18.17
C LYS A 274 -12.08 28.97 17.17
N LYS A 275 -11.13 28.28 16.52
CA LYS A 275 -11.42 27.18 15.61
C LYS A 275 -12.12 26.04 16.35
N LYS A 276 -13.22 25.57 15.79
CA LYS A 276 -13.96 24.38 16.22
C LYS A 276 -13.81 23.29 15.16
N TYR A 277 -13.59 22.08 15.62
CA TYR A 277 -13.49 20.88 14.81
C TYR A 277 -14.56 19.88 15.27
N PHE A 278 -14.86 18.89 14.45
CA PHE A 278 -15.74 17.78 14.82
C PHE A 278 -15.19 17.04 16.05
N ASP A 279 -16.08 16.67 16.93
CA ASP A 279 -15.78 15.85 18.10
C ASP A 279 -16.75 14.67 18.15
N LYS A 280 -16.24 13.47 18.41
CA LYS A 280 -17.06 12.24 18.53
C LYS A 280 -18.10 12.32 19.64
N ASP A 281 -17.82 13.08 20.71
CA ASP A 281 -18.76 13.30 21.82
C ASP A 281 -19.96 14.16 21.38
N SER A 282 -19.79 14.86 20.23
CA SER A 282 -20.85 15.62 19.54
C SER A 282 -21.54 14.81 18.44
N PHE A 283 -21.49 13.49 18.48
CA PHE A 283 -22.21 12.61 17.56
C PHE A 283 -23.73 12.77 17.73
N THR A 284 -24.19 13.96 17.47
CA THR A 284 -25.59 14.37 17.48
C THR A 284 -26.04 14.67 16.07
N LEU A 285 -27.32 14.51 15.85
CA LEU A 285 -27.97 14.58 14.57
C LEU A 285 -28.33 15.98 14.12
N HIS A 286 -28.71 16.79 15.09
CA HIS A 286 -29.00 18.19 14.88
C HIS A 286 -28.02 19.01 15.67
N PRO A 287 -27.36 20.02 15.04
CA PRO A 287 -26.83 21.10 15.84
C PRO A 287 -28.01 21.62 16.69
N ALA A 288 -27.83 21.61 18.01
CA ALA A 288 -28.73 22.37 18.84
C ALA A 288 -28.77 23.80 18.27
N ASP A 289 -29.92 24.44 18.26
CA ASP A 289 -30.19 25.72 17.55
C ASP A 289 -29.13 26.81 17.80
N ASP A 290 -28.36 26.71 18.89
CA ASP A 290 -27.29 27.63 19.28
C ASP A 290 -25.86 27.05 19.25
N ALA A 291 -25.63 25.78 18.94
CA ALA A 291 -24.34 25.17 18.96
C ALA A 291 -23.81 24.92 17.54
N ILE A 292 -22.73 25.59 17.15
CA ILE A 292 -22.01 25.33 15.92
C ILE A 292 -21.32 23.97 16.09
N ASN A 293 -21.86 22.94 15.44
CA ASN A 293 -21.26 21.59 15.41
C ASN A 293 -20.72 21.31 14.00
N PRO A 294 -19.39 21.45 13.76
CA PRO A 294 -18.82 21.19 12.45
C PRO A 294 -18.98 19.72 12.07
N TRP A 295 -19.26 19.46 10.80
CA TRP A 295 -19.21 18.10 10.27
C TRP A 295 -17.74 17.66 10.08
N GLY A 296 -17.44 16.41 10.37
CA GLY A 296 -16.09 15.89 10.20
C GLY A 296 -15.95 14.42 10.53
N SER A 297 -14.72 13.98 10.62
CA SER A 297 -14.33 12.65 11.07
C SER A 297 -13.46 12.73 12.34
N ASP A 298 -13.67 11.77 13.24
CA ASP A 298 -12.80 11.50 14.40
C ASP A 298 -12.50 10.01 14.41
N ILE A 299 -11.25 9.65 14.19
CA ILE A 299 -10.81 8.28 13.94
C ILE A 299 -9.67 7.95 14.89
N LEU A 300 -9.82 6.82 15.60
CA LEU A 300 -8.77 6.19 16.37
C LEU A 300 -8.55 4.78 15.83
N ASN A 301 -7.36 4.51 15.32
CA ASN A 301 -6.92 3.18 14.95
C ASN A 301 -5.84 2.69 15.92
N GLN A 302 -5.94 1.45 16.35
CA GLN A 302 -4.95 0.79 17.19
C GLN A 302 -4.71 -0.61 16.64
N SER A 303 -3.45 -1.03 16.53
CA SER A 303 -3.13 -2.39 16.16
C SER A 303 -1.91 -2.92 16.91
N ILE A 304 -1.91 -4.22 17.10
CA ILE A 304 -0.76 -4.99 17.54
C ILE A 304 -0.67 -6.19 16.61
N ASP A 305 0.47 -6.38 15.98
CA ASP A 305 0.78 -7.58 15.21
C ASP A 305 2.05 -8.26 15.71
N GLY A 306 2.09 -9.59 15.60
CA GLY A 306 3.23 -10.40 15.94
C GLY A 306 3.40 -11.54 14.94
N TYR A 307 4.64 -11.87 14.61
CA TYR A 307 4.94 -12.96 13.71
C TYR A 307 6.07 -13.85 14.20
N LEU A 308 6.06 -15.09 13.70
CA LEU A 308 7.12 -16.07 13.88
C LEU A 308 7.37 -16.77 12.55
N LYS A 309 8.62 -16.79 12.11
CA LYS A 309 9.08 -17.56 10.94
C LYS A 309 10.18 -18.51 11.41
N LEU A 310 10.03 -19.77 11.06
CA LEU A 310 10.98 -20.83 11.36
C LEU A 310 11.43 -21.44 10.03
N GLY A 311 12.73 -21.65 9.88
CA GLY A 311 13.32 -22.34 8.74
C GLY A 311 14.29 -23.42 9.24
N PHE A 312 14.09 -24.66 8.80
CA PHE A 312 14.87 -25.82 9.19
C PHE A 312 15.42 -26.49 7.92
N PRO A 313 16.71 -26.41 7.63
CA PRO A 313 17.32 -27.27 6.62
C PRO A 313 17.27 -28.72 7.08
N LEU A 314 16.93 -29.63 6.17
CA LEU A 314 16.84 -31.07 6.44
C LEU A 314 18.11 -31.84 6.05
N ASN A 315 18.96 -31.21 5.27
CA ASN A 315 20.24 -31.75 4.80
C ASN A 315 21.32 -30.66 4.80
N GLU A 316 22.58 -31.09 4.69
CA GLU A 316 23.74 -30.19 4.79
C GLU A 316 23.88 -29.23 3.62
N ASP A 317 23.39 -29.59 2.43
CA ASP A 317 23.43 -28.76 1.23
C ASP A 317 22.25 -27.78 1.11
N ASN A 318 21.35 -27.75 2.11
CA ASN A 318 20.13 -26.94 2.14
C ASN A 318 19.17 -27.15 0.96
N SER A 319 19.31 -28.24 0.19
CA SER A 319 18.42 -28.55 -0.93
C SER A 319 17.02 -28.95 -0.45
N GLN A 320 16.88 -29.39 0.78
CA GLN A 320 15.60 -29.72 1.41
C GLN A 320 15.42 -28.89 2.68
N ASN A 321 14.25 -28.26 2.79
CA ASN A 321 13.95 -27.47 3.99
C ASN A 321 12.46 -27.49 4.33
N ILE A 322 12.16 -27.25 5.60
CA ILE A 322 10.83 -27.01 6.11
C ILE A 322 10.79 -25.58 6.65
N ALA A 323 9.78 -24.83 6.26
CA ALA A 323 9.55 -23.50 6.81
C ALA A 323 8.12 -23.38 7.38
N MET A 324 7.99 -22.65 8.46
CA MET A 324 6.71 -22.32 9.05
C MET A 324 6.60 -20.82 9.26
N VAL A 325 5.48 -20.25 8.87
CA VAL A 325 5.15 -18.83 9.08
C VAL A 325 3.86 -18.75 9.88
N LEU A 326 3.91 -18.07 11.01
CA LEU A 326 2.76 -17.73 11.82
C LEU A 326 2.67 -16.21 11.93
N ASP A 327 1.47 -15.70 11.81
CA ASP A 327 1.19 -14.27 11.95
C ASP A 327 -0.13 -14.07 12.70
N TYR A 328 -0.16 -13.10 13.59
CA TYR A 328 -1.34 -12.70 14.29
C TYR A 328 -1.42 -11.18 14.39
N ASN A 329 -2.57 -10.63 13.99
CA ASN A 329 -2.85 -9.20 14.06
C ASN A 329 -4.16 -8.96 14.80
N TYR A 330 -4.14 -8.02 15.75
CA TYR A 330 -5.34 -7.40 16.31
C TYR A 330 -5.43 -5.96 15.82
N GLN A 331 -6.55 -5.59 15.24
CA GLN A 331 -6.87 -4.25 14.77
C GLN A 331 -8.15 -3.76 15.43
N ASP A 332 -8.13 -2.55 15.95
CA ASP A 332 -9.27 -1.85 16.52
C ASP A 332 -9.45 -0.51 15.81
N MET A 333 -10.65 -0.23 15.35
CA MET A 333 -11.04 0.99 14.65
C MET A 333 -12.25 1.61 15.31
N ASP A 334 -12.07 2.77 15.91
CA ASP A 334 -13.11 3.61 16.48
C ASP A 334 -13.25 4.85 15.59
N SER A 335 -14.31 4.90 14.78
CA SER A 335 -14.44 5.92 13.75
C SER A 335 -15.84 6.53 13.66
N TYR A 336 -15.87 7.85 13.55
CA TYR A 336 -17.06 8.69 13.41
C TYR A 336 -16.93 9.57 12.17
N PHE A 337 -18.02 9.70 11.42
CA PHE A 337 -18.10 10.50 10.20
C PHE A 337 -19.43 11.28 10.20
N GLY A 338 -19.46 12.44 10.83
CA GLY A 338 -20.70 13.20 10.98
C GLY A 338 -21.82 12.34 11.59
N ALA A 339 -22.77 11.90 10.78
CA ALA A 339 -23.91 11.08 11.20
C ALA A 339 -23.67 9.56 11.13
N THR A 340 -22.45 9.12 10.82
CA THR A 340 -22.08 7.69 10.74
C THR A 340 -21.10 7.34 11.84
N LYS A 341 -21.35 6.25 12.55
CA LYS A 341 -20.46 5.65 13.54
C LYS A 341 -20.11 4.25 13.09
N TYR A 342 -18.82 3.93 13.09
CA TYR A 342 -18.34 2.60 12.79
C TYR A 342 -17.24 2.21 13.76
N LEU A 343 -17.58 1.27 14.65
CA LEU A 343 -16.68 0.71 15.65
C LEU A 343 -16.42 -0.74 15.27
N ALA A 344 -15.18 -1.11 15.05
CA ALA A 344 -14.89 -2.45 14.58
C ALA A 344 -13.58 -2.98 15.14
N GLY A 345 -13.61 -4.23 15.59
CA GLY A 345 -12.44 -5.00 15.99
C GLY A 345 -12.22 -6.19 15.07
N GLN A 346 -10.98 -6.48 14.74
CA GLN A 346 -10.58 -7.65 13.94
C GLN A 346 -9.44 -8.38 14.61
N HIS A 347 -9.60 -9.70 14.76
CA HIS A 347 -8.52 -10.64 15.02
C HIS A 347 -8.22 -11.38 13.72
N SER A 348 -6.99 -11.32 13.27
CA SER A 348 -6.54 -12.00 12.05
C SER A 348 -5.39 -12.94 12.38
N ALA A 349 -5.51 -14.20 12.01
CA ALA A 349 -4.46 -15.19 12.16
C ALA A 349 -4.14 -15.83 10.81
N PHE A 350 -2.87 -15.99 10.52
CA PHE A 350 -2.35 -16.68 9.34
C PHE A 350 -1.30 -17.71 9.75
N ALA A 351 -1.40 -18.89 9.16
CA ALA A 351 -0.41 -19.94 9.31
C ALA A 351 -0.07 -20.53 7.94
N ASN A 352 1.20 -20.77 7.69
CA ASN A 352 1.71 -21.40 6.47
C ASN A 352 2.83 -22.36 6.81
N LEU A 353 2.71 -23.62 6.42
CA LEU A 353 3.72 -24.67 6.56
C LEU A 353 4.17 -25.07 5.17
N LEU A 354 5.47 -25.06 4.92
CA LEU A 354 6.08 -25.29 3.63
C LEU A 354 7.12 -26.40 3.73
N TYR A 355 7.16 -27.25 2.73
CA TYR A 355 8.26 -28.15 2.44
C TYR A 355 8.82 -27.79 1.05
N GLN A 356 10.11 -27.57 0.97
CA GLN A 356 10.83 -27.24 -0.26
C GLN A 356 11.85 -28.32 -0.54
N ASN A 357 12.00 -28.67 -1.81
CA ASN A 357 12.98 -29.63 -2.28
C ASN A 357 13.53 -29.16 -3.64
N GLN A 358 14.84 -28.95 -3.70
CA GLN A 358 15.57 -28.65 -4.92
C GLN A 358 16.29 -29.92 -5.39
N MET A 359 16.02 -30.35 -6.61
CA MET A 359 16.62 -31.52 -7.21
C MET A 359 17.41 -31.11 -8.47
N PHE A 360 18.68 -31.52 -8.54
CA PHE A 360 19.56 -31.30 -9.70
C PHE A 360 19.64 -29.84 -10.18
N ASP A 361 19.57 -28.88 -9.27
CA ASP A 361 19.57 -27.42 -9.52
C ASP A 361 18.47 -26.93 -10.50
N ALA A 362 17.86 -27.81 -11.26
CA ALA A 362 16.87 -27.48 -12.29
C ALA A 362 15.43 -27.60 -11.81
N HIS A 363 15.16 -28.40 -10.79
CA HIS A 363 13.81 -28.77 -10.37
C HIS A 363 13.56 -28.33 -8.93
N HIS A 364 12.66 -27.38 -8.71
CA HIS A 364 12.26 -26.96 -7.38
C HIS A 364 10.81 -27.30 -7.13
N PHE A 365 10.57 -28.00 -6.05
CA PHE A 365 9.23 -28.38 -5.60
C PHE A 365 8.94 -27.67 -4.27
N THR A 366 7.81 -27.02 -4.19
CA THR A 366 7.28 -26.46 -2.94
C THR A 366 5.88 -26.99 -2.70
N PHE A 367 5.67 -27.63 -1.57
CA PHE A 367 4.35 -28.06 -1.11
C PHE A 367 4.03 -27.39 0.21
N GLY A 368 2.76 -27.11 0.46
CA GLY A 368 2.40 -26.49 1.72
C GLY A 368 0.95 -26.57 2.09
N LEU A 369 0.72 -26.27 3.37
CA LEU A 369 -0.58 -26.14 3.99
C LEU A 369 -0.71 -24.74 4.56
N SER A 370 -1.87 -24.14 4.39
CA SER A 370 -2.12 -22.80 4.97
C SER A 370 -3.50 -22.72 5.60
N ALA A 371 -3.60 -21.86 6.59
CA ALA A 371 -4.86 -21.49 7.23
C ALA A 371 -4.90 -19.98 7.46
N THR A 372 -6.08 -19.39 7.27
CA THR A 372 -6.36 -18.01 7.62
C THR A 372 -7.67 -17.95 8.38
N ALA A 373 -7.71 -17.16 9.45
CA ALA A 373 -8.92 -16.90 10.20
C ALA A 373 -9.01 -15.41 10.53
N ASP A 374 -10.12 -14.78 10.14
CA ASP A 374 -10.44 -13.39 10.46
C ASP A 374 -11.75 -13.35 11.24
N ILE A 375 -11.70 -12.81 12.44
CA ILE A 375 -12.86 -12.65 13.34
C ILE A 375 -13.13 -11.17 13.46
N TYR A 376 -14.27 -10.74 12.92
CA TYR A 376 -14.74 -9.35 12.96
C TYR A 376 -15.82 -9.17 14.01
N ASN A 377 -15.79 -8.05 14.67
CA ASN A 377 -16.87 -7.55 15.49
C ASN A 377 -17.18 -6.12 15.05
N GLU A 378 -18.26 -5.94 14.30
CA GLU A 378 -18.63 -4.68 13.65
C GLU A 378 -19.88 -4.11 14.29
N ASN A 379 -19.80 -2.86 14.76
CA ASN A 379 -20.90 -2.07 15.23
C ASN A 379 -21.02 -0.82 14.34
N PHE A 380 -22.03 -0.82 13.50
CA PHE A 380 -22.33 0.26 12.56
C PHE A 380 -23.61 0.94 12.95
N GLU A 381 -23.61 2.25 12.97
CA GLU A 381 -24.79 3.09 13.17
C GLU A 381 -24.73 4.27 12.19
N ARG A 382 -25.76 4.43 11.39
CA ARG A 382 -25.94 5.58 10.51
C ARG A 382 -27.31 6.20 10.74
N LYS A 383 -27.31 7.47 11.05
CA LYS A 383 -28.51 8.24 11.25
C LYS A 383 -28.92 8.85 9.92
N ILE A 384 -30.16 8.60 9.54
CA ILE A 384 -30.73 9.03 8.25
C ILE A 384 -31.79 10.04 8.55
N PHE A 385 -31.72 11.20 7.92
CA PHE A 385 -32.75 12.24 7.97
C PHE A 385 -33.46 12.25 6.64
N PHE A 386 -34.73 11.97 6.66
CA PHE A 386 -35.57 12.08 5.50
C PHE A 386 -36.93 12.61 5.93
N ASP A 387 -37.32 13.77 5.38
CA ASP A 387 -38.67 14.35 5.51
C ASP A 387 -39.14 14.53 6.96
N GLY A 388 -38.25 14.98 7.87
CA GLY A 388 -38.55 15.21 9.28
C GLY A 388 -38.69 13.95 10.13
N LEU A 389 -38.36 12.78 9.61
CA LEU A 389 -38.32 11.52 10.34
C LEU A 389 -36.88 11.13 10.65
N ASP A 390 -36.54 11.12 11.93
CA ASP A 390 -35.26 10.57 12.42
C ASP A 390 -35.30 9.05 12.33
N LYS A 391 -34.58 8.49 11.37
CA LYS A 391 -34.35 7.04 11.26
C LYS A 391 -32.90 6.74 11.48
N SER A 392 -32.62 5.77 12.30
CA SER A 392 -31.28 5.19 12.39
C SER A 392 -31.27 3.81 11.74
N PHE A 393 -30.22 3.53 10.98
CA PHE A 393 -29.88 2.19 10.55
C PHE A 393 -28.68 1.72 11.36
N ALA A 394 -28.83 0.60 12.06
CA ALA A 394 -27.74 0.06 12.89
C ALA A 394 -27.68 -1.46 12.79
N PHE A 395 -26.48 -1.99 12.85
CA PHE A 395 -26.24 -3.41 13.06
C PHE A 395 -25.04 -3.64 13.98
N ASN A 396 -25.07 -4.76 14.68
CA ASN A 396 -23.93 -5.33 15.39
C ASN A 396 -23.75 -6.75 14.90
N LYS A 397 -22.61 -7.06 14.25
CA LYS A 397 -22.42 -8.33 13.55
C LYS A 397 -21.05 -8.94 13.83
N PRO A 398 -20.99 -9.92 14.73
CA PRO A 398 -19.81 -10.77 14.79
C PRO A 398 -19.74 -11.68 13.55
N THR A 399 -18.59 -11.71 12.88
CA THR A 399 -18.39 -12.53 11.69
C THR A 399 -17.06 -13.25 11.79
N THR A 400 -17.07 -14.56 11.52
CA THR A 400 -15.85 -15.36 11.42
C THR A 400 -15.68 -15.82 9.99
N LEU A 401 -14.57 -15.45 9.38
CA LEU A 401 -14.18 -15.84 8.04
C LEU A 401 -12.93 -16.71 8.14
N ALA A 402 -13.01 -17.95 7.72
CA ALA A 402 -11.88 -18.85 7.74
C ALA A 402 -11.70 -19.55 6.40
N ASN A 403 -10.47 -19.82 6.05
CA ASN A 403 -10.12 -20.71 4.94
C ASN A 403 -8.90 -21.55 5.31
N VAL A 404 -8.92 -22.77 4.82
CA VAL A 404 -7.81 -23.70 4.87
C VAL A 404 -7.49 -24.17 3.47
N GLY A 405 -6.22 -24.35 3.17
CA GLY A 405 -5.80 -24.73 1.83
C GLY A 405 -4.53 -25.55 1.81
N ALA A 406 -4.38 -26.28 0.71
CA ALA A 406 -3.16 -26.97 0.35
C ALA A 406 -2.69 -26.47 -1.02
N PHE A 407 -1.39 -26.43 -1.22
CA PHE A 407 -0.82 -25.99 -2.48
C PHE A 407 0.43 -26.77 -2.84
N GLY A 408 0.70 -26.79 -4.15
CA GLY A 408 1.94 -27.27 -4.70
C GLY A 408 2.40 -26.33 -5.82
N GLU A 409 3.67 -26.06 -5.85
CA GLU A 409 4.33 -25.27 -6.88
C GLU A 409 5.57 -26.02 -7.36
N TYR A 410 5.70 -26.11 -8.67
CA TYR A 410 6.86 -26.69 -9.32
C TYR A 410 7.52 -25.63 -10.19
N THR A 411 8.80 -25.41 -9.97
CA THR A 411 9.64 -24.54 -10.78
C THR A 411 10.66 -25.36 -11.51
N TYR A 412 10.72 -25.17 -12.82
CA TYR A 412 11.73 -25.76 -13.70
C TYR A 412 12.64 -24.69 -14.25
N HIS A 413 13.95 -24.91 -14.14
CA HIS A 413 14.97 -24.07 -14.76
C HIS A 413 15.73 -24.90 -15.80
N PHE A 414 15.83 -24.35 -17.01
CA PHE A 414 16.69 -24.89 -18.05
C PHE A 414 17.77 -23.86 -18.38
N GLU A 415 18.96 -24.09 -17.85
CA GLU A 415 20.06 -23.11 -17.88
C GLU A 415 19.54 -21.75 -17.38
N GLU A 416 20.12 -20.66 -17.80
CA GLU A 416 19.60 -19.31 -17.57
C GLU A 416 18.57 -18.86 -18.62
N LYS A 417 18.25 -19.73 -19.58
CA LYS A 417 17.46 -19.42 -20.77
C LYS A 417 15.97 -19.55 -20.58
N PHE A 418 15.52 -20.54 -19.82
CA PHE A 418 14.10 -20.79 -19.65
C PHE A 418 13.77 -21.18 -18.22
N SER A 419 12.70 -20.60 -17.70
CA SER A 419 12.09 -21.08 -16.45
C SER A 419 10.56 -21.12 -16.57
N ALA A 420 9.98 -22.09 -15.90
CA ALA A 420 8.55 -22.29 -15.82
C ALA A 420 8.13 -22.58 -14.39
N ILE A 421 7.13 -21.85 -13.90
CA ILE A 421 6.52 -22.07 -12.59
C ILE A 421 5.07 -22.50 -12.81
N VAL A 422 4.70 -23.67 -12.32
CA VAL A 422 3.34 -24.19 -12.33
C VAL A 422 2.88 -24.34 -10.90
N GLY A 423 1.85 -23.60 -10.53
CA GLY A 423 1.26 -23.62 -9.19
C GLY A 423 -0.19 -24.06 -9.21
N LEU A 424 -0.57 -24.86 -8.24
CA LEU A 424 -1.96 -25.24 -7.98
C LEU A 424 -2.26 -25.09 -6.51
N ARG A 425 -3.33 -24.37 -6.19
CA ARG A 425 -3.78 -24.18 -4.83
C ARG A 425 -5.26 -24.48 -4.71
N GLY A 426 -5.62 -25.33 -3.75
CA GLY A 426 -6.99 -25.60 -3.37
C GLY A 426 -7.30 -25.03 -2.00
N GLU A 427 -8.38 -24.30 -1.86
CA GLU A 427 -8.82 -23.71 -0.60
C GLU A 427 -10.29 -23.99 -0.33
N TRP A 428 -10.61 -24.28 0.92
CA TRP A 428 -11.97 -24.40 1.41
C TRP A 428 -12.33 -23.16 2.25
N TYR A 429 -13.46 -22.53 1.89
CA TYR A 429 -13.95 -21.30 2.49
C TYR A 429 -15.15 -21.56 3.38
N ASN A 430 -15.13 -21.02 4.60
CA ASN A 430 -16.27 -20.97 5.52
C ASN A 430 -16.99 -19.62 5.38
N LEU A 431 -17.80 -19.45 4.34
CA LEU A 431 -18.65 -18.27 4.17
C LEU A 431 -20.11 -18.62 4.52
N LYS A 432 -20.84 -17.67 5.16
CA LYS A 432 -22.22 -17.91 5.56
C LYS A 432 -23.19 -18.15 4.39
N ASN A 433 -22.89 -17.51 3.25
CA ASN A 433 -23.68 -17.70 2.04
C ASN A 433 -23.25 -19.00 1.35
N ASP A 434 -24.15 -19.97 1.24
CA ASP A 434 -23.88 -21.28 0.64
C ASP A 434 -23.37 -21.22 -0.80
N LYS A 435 -23.70 -20.15 -1.54
CA LYS A 435 -23.19 -19.92 -2.90
C LYS A 435 -21.68 -19.73 -2.95
N PHE A 436 -21.06 -19.20 -1.89
CA PHE A 436 -19.64 -18.88 -1.80
C PHE A 436 -18.86 -19.83 -0.91
N LYS A 437 -19.55 -20.60 -0.08
CA LYS A 437 -18.98 -21.66 0.75
C LYS A 437 -18.41 -22.80 -0.10
N GLY A 438 -17.34 -23.42 0.35
CA GLY A 438 -16.81 -24.65 -0.20
C GLY A 438 -15.45 -24.52 -0.86
N PHE A 439 -15.11 -25.52 -1.63
CA PHE A 439 -13.79 -25.70 -2.22
C PHE A 439 -13.61 -24.88 -3.50
N ARG A 440 -12.47 -24.22 -3.62
CA ARG A 440 -12.06 -23.46 -4.80
C ARG A 440 -10.64 -23.81 -5.18
N VAL A 441 -10.36 -23.81 -6.48
CA VAL A 441 -9.05 -24.11 -7.05
C VAL A 441 -8.52 -22.90 -7.80
N SER A 442 -7.25 -22.58 -7.56
CA SER A 442 -6.52 -21.45 -8.18
C SER A 442 -5.28 -21.99 -8.89
N PRO A 443 -5.36 -22.30 -10.20
CA PRO A 443 -4.18 -22.61 -11.00
C PRO A 443 -3.42 -21.34 -11.36
N ARG A 444 -2.09 -21.41 -11.43
CA ARG A 444 -1.19 -20.34 -11.86
C ARG A 444 -0.06 -20.89 -12.71
N LEU A 445 0.33 -20.12 -13.72
CA LEU A 445 1.44 -20.40 -14.61
C LEU A 445 2.28 -19.15 -14.80
N THR A 446 3.58 -19.30 -14.69
CA THR A 446 4.55 -18.26 -15.04
C THR A 446 5.64 -18.85 -15.93
N LEU A 447 5.98 -18.16 -17.00
CA LEU A 447 7.03 -18.53 -17.93
C LEU A 447 7.99 -17.37 -18.10
N LYS A 448 9.29 -17.67 -18.11
CA LYS A 448 10.36 -16.73 -18.47
C LYS A 448 11.22 -17.38 -19.54
N TYR A 449 11.53 -16.64 -20.59
CA TYR A 449 12.39 -17.08 -21.66
C TYR A 449 13.41 -16.00 -22.03
N THR A 450 14.67 -16.36 -22.02
CA THR A 450 15.82 -15.48 -22.32
C THR A 450 16.56 -16.08 -23.53
N PRO A 451 16.07 -15.83 -24.75
CA PRO A 451 16.69 -16.40 -25.97
C PRO A 451 18.13 -15.94 -26.17
N VAL A 452 18.41 -14.73 -25.77
CA VAL A 452 19.75 -14.10 -25.72
C VAL A 452 19.78 -13.21 -24.48
N ASP A 453 20.97 -12.89 -23.97
CA ASP A 453 21.13 -12.16 -22.70
C ASP A 453 20.47 -10.78 -22.67
N GLU A 454 20.26 -10.22 -23.83
CA GLU A 454 19.63 -8.91 -24.02
C GLU A 454 18.10 -8.95 -24.00
N ILE A 455 17.48 -10.10 -24.26
CA ILE A 455 16.02 -10.21 -24.40
C ILE A 455 15.45 -11.12 -23.33
N VAL A 456 14.56 -10.58 -22.53
CA VAL A 456 13.80 -11.34 -21.54
C VAL A 456 12.31 -11.23 -21.84
N ILE A 457 11.67 -12.38 -22.04
CA ILE A 457 10.24 -12.51 -22.30
C ILE A 457 9.61 -13.21 -21.10
N ARG A 458 8.53 -12.64 -20.57
CA ARG A 458 7.78 -13.24 -19.46
C ARG A 458 6.29 -13.29 -19.80
N ALA A 459 5.64 -14.36 -19.37
CA ALA A 459 4.19 -14.50 -19.42
C ALA A 459 3.70 -15.11 -18.12
N ASN A 460 2.59 -14.63 -17.61
CA ASN A 460 1.93 -15.24 -16.47
C ASN A 460 0.41 -15.21 -16.60
N GLY A 461 -0.25 -16.11 -15.90
CA GLY A 461 -1.70 -16.14 -15.85
C GLY A 461 -2.20 -17.08 -14.76
N GLY A 462 -3.39 -16.79 -14.24
CA GLY A 462 -4.01 -17.62 -13.23
C GLY A 462 -5.26 -17.00 -12.63
N ARG A 463 -5.81 -17.70 -11.65
CA ARG A 463 -7.03 -17.31 -10.94
C ARG A 463 -6.69 -16.75 -9.57
N GLY A 464 -7.26 -15.60 -9.25
CA GLY A 464 -7.21 -14.98 -7.94
C GLY A 464 -8.58 -14.97 -7.27
N LEU A 465 -8.60 -15.16 -5.95
CA LEU A 465 -9.80 -15.16 -5.13
C LEU A 465 -9.60 -14.22 -3.94
N ARG A 466 -10.62 -13.42 -3.61
CA ARG A 466 -10.55 -12.49 -2.48
C ARG A 466 -11.88 -12.48 -1.70
N ARG A 467 -11.79 -12.44 -0.39
CA ARG A 467 -12.96 -12.15 0.46
C ARG A 467 -13.18 -10.65 0.54
N SER A 468 -14.37 -10.18 0.16
CA SER A 468 -14.73 -8.78 0.27
C SER A 468 -15.12 -8.40 1.70
N THR A 469 -14.80 -7.17 2.09
CA THR A 469 -15.26 -6.51 3.32
C THR A 469 -15.89 -5.17 2.90
N PRO A 470 -17.14 -5.15 2.42
CA PRO A 470 -17.66 -4.06 1.58
C PRO A 470 -17.56 -2.66 2.17
N LEU A 471 -17.83 -2.50 3.47
CA LEU A 471 -17.74 -1.18 4.13
C LEU A 471 -16.29 -0.74 4.32
N VAL A 472 -15.46 -1.65 4.84
CA VAL A 472 -14.04 -1.35 5.11
C VAL A 472 -13.26 -1.12 3.82
N ASP A 473 -13.50 -1.95 2.81
CA ASP A 473 -12.88 -1.81 1.48
C ASP A 473 -13.20 -0.46 0.82
N ASN A 474 -14.29 0.18 1.25
CA ASN A 474 -14.82 1.42 0.68
C ASN A 474 -15.09 2.49 1.75
N ILE A 475 -14.19 2.66 2.72
CA ILE A 475 -14.38 3.57 3.87
C ILE A 475 -14.78 4.99 3.47
N GLY A 476 -14.39 5.46 2.29
CA GLY A 476 -14.79 6.75 1.75
C GLY A 476 -16.31 6.95 1.62
N VAL A 477 -17.12 5.87 1.54
CA VAL A 477 -18.59 5.98 1.49
C VAL A 477 -19.15 6.61 2.77
N PHE A 478 -18.44 6.53 3.90
CA PHE A 478 -18.86 7.16 5.15
C PHE A 478 -18.76 8.68 5.11
N SER A 479 -17.93 9.22 4.21
CA SER A 479 -17.76 10.66 3.97
C SER A 479 -18.85 11.22 3.02
N THR A 480 -20.05 10.64 3.01
CA THR A 480 -21.18 11.06 2.19
C THR A 480 -22.47 11.17 3.01
N GLY A 481 -23.41 11.98 2.54
CA GLY A 481 -24.79 12.02 3.05
C GLY A 481 -25.72 10.96 2.44
N LYS A 482 -25.23 10.16 1.47
CA LYS A 482 -26.04 9.18 0.73
C LYS A 482 -26.47 8.01 1.61
N ASN A 483 -27.64 7.46 1.33
CA ASN A 483 -28.12 6.23 1.95
C ASN A 483 -27.37 5.01 1.41
N PHE A 484 -27.47 3.88 2.11
CA PHE A 484 -26.92 2.60 1.66
C PHE A 484 -28.03 1.62 1.35
N ASP A 485 -27.85 0.85 0.27
CA ASP A 485 -28.76 -0.20 -0.18
C ASP A 485 -28.00 -1.46 -0.57
N GLY A 486 -28.59 -2.63 -0.34
CA GLY A 486 -28.06 -3.92 -0.74
C GLY A 486 -27.27 -4.66 0.34
N ILE A 487 -26.23 -5.38 -0.08
CA ILE A 487 -25.50 -6.36 0.74
C ILE A 487 -24.21 -5.81 1.36
N TYR A 488 -24.15 -4.53 1.67
CA TYR A 488 -22.96 -3.86 2.19
C TYR A 488 -22.41 -4.46 3.49
N ASN A 489 -23.19 -5.25 4.21
CA ASN A 489 -22.77 -5.95 5.43
C ASN A 489 -22.47 -7.45 5.21
N ASP A 490 -22.50 -7.95 3.96
CA ASP A 490 -22.20 -9.32 3.63
C ASP A 490 -20.82 -9.47 3.00
N HIS A 491 -20.11 -10.52 3.42
CA HIS A 491 -18.82 -10.90 2.86
C HIS A 491 -19.02 -11.85 1.68
N LEU A 492 -18.44 -11.51 0.55
CA LEU A 492 -18.48 -12.29 -0.68
C LEU A 492 -17.10 -12.82 -1.04
N LEU A 493 -17.05 -13.86 -1.86
CA LEU A 493 -15.84 -14.31 -2.51
C LEU A 493 -15.78 -13.71 -3.92
N GLU A 494 -14.90 -12.76 -4.13
CA GLU A 494 -14.59 -12.19 -5.43
C GLU A 494 -13.65 -13.13 -6.19
N ASP A 495 -13.82 -13.22 -7.50
CA ASP A 495 -13.15 -14.20 -8.38
C ASP A 495 -12.76 -13.52 -9.68
N ALA A 496 -11.48 -13.58 -10.02
CA ALA A 496 -10.97 -13.01 -11.26
C ALA A 496 -9.86 -13.86 -11.86
N TRP A 497 -9.76 -13.81 -13.18
CA TRP A 497 -8.63 -14.32 -13.94
C TRP A 497 -7.75 -13.16 -14.39
N THR A 498 -6.46 -13.29 -14.18
CA THR A 498 -5.48 -12.32 -14.67
C THR A 498 -4.41 -13.03 -15.49
N PHE A 499 -4.10 -12.46 -16.64
CA PHE A 499 -3.06 -12.96 -17.53
C PHE A 499 -2.38 -11.80 -18.24
N GLY A 500 -1.16 -12.01 -18.61
CA GLY A 500 -0.38 -11.02 -19.34
C GLY A 500 1.06 -11.42 -19.55
N GLY A 501 1.83 -10.49 -20.00
CA GLY A 501 3.24 -10.72 -20.26
C GLY A 501 4.03 -9.43 -20.41
N ASN A 502 5.33 -9.64 -20.52
CA ASN A 502 6.33 -8.60 -20.61
C ASN A 502 7.42 -9.03 -21.60
N ILE A 503 7.90 -8.08 -22.39
CA ILE A 503 9.14 -8.22 -23.14
C ILE A 503 10.07 -7.08 -22.80
N THR A 504 11.31 -7.39 -22.45
CA THR A 504 12.34 -6.42 -22.09
C THR A 504 13.56 -6.64 -22.97
N TYR A 505 14.04 -5.57 -23.59
CA TYR A 505 15.31 -5.54 -24.34
C TYR A 505 16.31 -4.69 -23.57
N TYR A 506 17.42 -5.30 -23.15
CA TYR A 506 18.56 -4.64 -22.53
C TYR A 506 19.57 -4.26 -23.59
N ILE A 507 20.05 -3.03 -23.62
CA ILE A 507 20.97 -2.53 -24.64
C ILE A 507 22.40 -2.84 -24.20
N PRO A 508 23.12 -3.74 -24.90
CA PRO A 508 24.36 -4.34 -24.36
C PRO A 508 25.51 -3.35 -24.12
N GLN A 509 25.56 -2.25 -24.87
CA GLN A 509 26.64 -1.26 -24.82
C GLN A 509 26.44 -0.20 -23.72
N LEU A 510 25.27 -0.18 -23.08
CA LEU A 510 24.89 0.84 -22.13
C LEU A 510 24.42 0.17 -20.82
N GLU A 511 25.17 0.41 -19.74
CA GLU A 511 24.78 -0.10 -18.43
C GLU A 511 23.38 0.40 -18.06
N ASN A 512 22.59 -0.48 -17.41
CA ASN A 512 21.24 -0.15 -16.88
C ASN A 512 20.27 0.40 -17.92
N THR A 513 20.52 0.18 -19.22
CA THR A 513 19.68 0.69 -20.28
C THR A 513 18.77 -0.40 -20.84
N TYR A 514 17.45 -0.17 -20.79
CA TYR A 514 16.47 -1.12 -21.31
C TYR A 514 15.20 -0.44 -21.82
N ILE A 515 14.49 -1.15 -22.69
CA ILE A 515 13.13 -0.87 -23.11
C ILE A 515 12.29 -2.08 -22.72
N SER A 516 11.15 -1.85 -22.07
CA SER A 516 10.25 -2.92 -21.63
C SER A 516 8.81 -2.58 -21.99
N PHE A 517 8.08 -3.56 -22.48
CA PHE A 517 6.66 -3.46 -22.77
C PHE A 517 5.88 -4.52 -22.00
N ASP A 518 4.82 -4.09 -21.29
CA ASP A 518 3.93 -4.94 -20.52
C ASP A 518 2.51 -4.89 -21.10
N TYR A 519 1.84 -6.03 -21.12
CA TYR A 519 0.40 -6.13 -21.27
C TYR A 519 -0.18 -7.05 -20.21
N PHE A 520 -1.24 -6.60 -19.51
CA PHE A 520 -1.98 -7.39 -18.54
C PHE A 520 -3.48 -7.15 -18.68
N ARG A 521 -4.24 -8.25 -18.60
CA ARG A 521 -5.70 -8.23 -18.52
C ARG A 521 -6.16 -8.92 -17.24
N SER A 522 -7.07 -8.27 -16.50
CA SER A 522 -7.81 -8.87 -15.38
C SER A 522 -9.30 -8.88 -15.72
N GLN A 523 -9.92 -10.05 -15.63
CA GLN A 523 -11.33 -10.28 -15.94
C GLN A 523 -12.04 -10.87 -14.73
N PHE A 524 -13.07 -10.19 -14.23
CA PHE A 524 -13.88 -10.71 -13.14
C PHE A 524 -14.85 -11.78 -13.62
N VAL A 525 -15.02 -12.82 -12.80
CA VAL A 525 -16.10 -13.82 -12.87
C VAL A 525 -17.18 -13.46 -11.86
N GLN A 526 -16.75 -12.92 -10.71
CA GLN A 526 -17.61 -12.48 -9.63
C GLN A 526 -16.99 -11.29 -8.94
N GLN A 527 -17.79 -10.25 -8.70
CA GLN A 527 -17.34 -9.01 -8.10
C GLN A 527 -18.37 -8.42 -7.15
N MET A 528 -17.92 -7.82 -6.05
CA MET A 528 -18.70 -6.87 -5.27
C MET A 528 -18.68 -5.52 -5.99
N VAL A 529 -19.85 -5.00 -6.34
CA VAL A 529 -20.00 -3.68 -6.96
C VAL A 529 -20.53 -2.69 -5.94
N VAL A 530 -19.87 -1.53 -5.86
CA VAL A 530 -20.31 -0.36 -5.11
C VAL A 530 -20.71 0.70 -6.12
N ASP A 531 -22.00 0.90 -6.28
CA ASP A 531 -22.59 1.69 -7.35
C ASP A 531 -23.15 3.01 -6.81
N TYR A 532 -22.54 4.11 -7.22
CA TYR A 532 -22.96 5.48 -6.89
C TYR A 532 -23.97 6.05 -7.90
N GLU A 533 -24.29 5.30 -8.96
CA GLU A 533 -25.01 5.80 -10.11
C GLU A 533 -26.38 5.10 -10.33
N LYS A 534 -26.65 4.01 -9.59
CA LYS A 534 -27.93 3.29 -9.68
C LYS A 534 -29.10 4.12 -9.16
N LEU A 535 -28.91 4.79 -8.04
CA LEU A 535 -29.91 5.64 -7.38
C LEU A 535 -29.27 6.99 -7.00
N ALA A 536 -29.97 8.09 -7.23
CA ALA A 536 -29.42 9.45 -7.09
C ALA A 536 -28.82 9.74 -5.69
N ASN A 537 -29.51 9.31 -4.63
CA ASN A 537 -29.19 9.62 -3.24
C ASN A 537 -28.76 8.38 -2.43
N THR A 538 -28.36 7.31 -3.11
CA THR A 538 -28.10 6.03 -2.46
C THR A 538 -26.89 5.37 -3.11
N ILE A 539 -26.02 4.80 -2.30
CA ILE A 539 -24.94 3.93 -2.74
C ILE A 539 -25.45 2.50 -2.66
N SER A 540 -25.48 1.80 -3.80
CA SER A 540 -25.97 0.42 -3.88
C SER A 540 -24.82 -0.55 -3.84
N PHE A 541 -24.93 -1.58 -3.00
CA PHE A 541 -23.96 -2.66 -2.87
C PHE A 541 -24.58 -3.96 -3.37
N TYR A 542 -23.99 -4.59 -4.37
CA TYR A 542 -24.50 -5.84 -4.90
C TYR A 542 -23.41 -6.71 -5.49
N ALA A 543 -23.67 -8.02 -5.53
CA ALA A 543 -22.80 -8.98 -6.17
C ALA A 543 -23.22 -9.24 -7.60
N LEU A 544 -22.30 -9.19 -8.53
CA LEU A 544 -22.47 -9.66 -9.90
C LEU A 544 -21.76 -10.99 -10.11
N ASN A 545 -22.49 -11.95 -10.68
CA ASN A 545 -21.97 -13.26 -11.12
C ASN A 545 -22.01 -13.33 -12.64
N GLY A 546 -21.02 -13.99 -13.25
CA GLY A 546 -20.86 -13.97 -14.71
C GLY A 546 -20.47 -12.57 -15.19
N ASN A 547 -19.78 -11.81 -14.34
CA ASN A 547 -19.43 -10.41 -14.53
C ASN A 547 -18.50 -10.23 -15.72
N LEU A 548 -18.78 -9.22 -16.53
CA LEU A 548 -17.97 -8.81 -17.67
C LEU A 548 -16.98 -7.70 -17.36
N SER A 549 -16.89 -7.25 -16.08
CA SER A 549 -15.92 -6.22 -15.67
C SER A 549 -14.50 -6.67 -15.96
N TYR A 550 -13.71 -5.80 -16.58
CA TYR A 550 -12.31 -6.08 -16.90
C TYR A 550 -11.44 -4.85 -16.89
N THR A 551 -10.15 -5.08 -16.89
CA THR A 551 -9.15 -4.03 -17.12
C THR A 551 -8.04 -4.55 -18.02
N ASP A 552 -7.69 -3.76 -19.04
CA ASP A 552 -6.50 -3.94 -19.87
C ASP A 552 -5.50 -2.85 -19.50
N SER A 553 -4.27 -3.25 -19.20
CA SER A 553 -3.18 -2.34 -18.86
C SER A 553 -2.01 -2.57 -19.79
N TYR A 554 -1.58 -1.52 -20.47
CA TYR A 554 -0.40 -1.47 -21.33
C TYR A 554 0.61 -0.53 -20.70
N GLN A 555 1.85 -0.94 -20.57
CA GLN A 555 2.93 -0.09 -20.04
C GLN A 555 4.18 -0.20 -20.89
N LEU A 556 4.81 0.94 -21.14
CA LEU A 556 6.11 1.05 -21.78
C LEU A 556 7.06 1.70 -20.78
N ASP A 557 8.16 1.03 -20.49
CA ASP A 557 9.24 1.52 -19.63
C ASP A 557 10.50 1.71 -20.47
N PHE A 558 11.17 2.83 -20.29
CA PHE A 558 12.48 3.13 -20.84
C PHE A 558 13.38 3.62 -19.73
N SER A 559 14.55 3.02 -19.57
CA SER A 559 15.60 3.45 -18.64
C SER A 559 16.91 3.60 -19.37
N ILE A 560 17.64 4.68 -19.08
CA ILE A 560 18.98 4.92 -19.65
C ILE A 560 19.85 5.67 -18.65
N ASP A 561 21.13 5.29 -18.62
CA ASP A 561 22.20 6.04 -17.98
C ASP A 561 23.08 6.69 -19.08
N PRO A 562 22.70 7.89 -19.63
CA PRO A 562 23.37 8.48 -20.77
C PRO A 562 24.81 8.91 -20.48
N VAL A 563 25.10 9.23 -19.23
CA VAL A 563 26.43 9.50 -18.68
C VAL A 563 26.51 8.94 -17.27
N GLU A 564 27.72 8.69 -16.81
CA GLU A 564 27.95 8.21 -15.45
C GLU A 564 27.23 9.08 -14.41
N ARG A 565 26.47 8.47 -13.53
CA ARG A 565 25.70 9.12 -12.43
C ARG A 565 24.49 9.96 -12.87
N PHE A 566 24.05 9.82 -14.09
CA PHE A 566 22.79 10.43 -14.53
C PHE A 566 21.86 9.33 -15.04
N ASN A 567 20.76 9.12 -14.33
CA ASN A 567 19.71 8.15 -14.69
C ASN A 567 18.48 8.87 -15.17
N ILE A 568 17.92 8.39 -16.26
CA ILE A 568 16.63 8.82 -16.82
C ILE A 568 15.75 7.59 -16.92
N THR A 569 14.58 7.63 -16.30
CA THR A 569 13.55 6.60 -16.46
C THR A 569 12.25 7.26 -16.91
N LEU A 570 11.73 6.79 -18.02
CA LEU A 570 10.44 7.23 -18.59
C LEU A 570 9.50 6.04 -18.62
N THR A 571 8.33 6.19 -18.02
CA THR A 571 7.27 5.19 -18.06
C THR A 571 5.98 5.82 -18.56
N ALA A 572 5.31 5.14 -19.50
CA ALA A 572 3.99 5.50 -19.98
C ALA A 572 3.03 4.30 -19.82
N ARG A 573 1.88 4.52 -19.20
CA ARG A 573 0.85 3.50 -19.01
C ARG A 573 -0.49 3.96 -19.58
N TYR A 574 -1.14 3.07 -20.32
CA TYR A 574 -2.53 3.19 -20.74
C TYR A 574 -3.38 2.11 -20.07
N THR A 575 -4.53 2.49 -19.56
CA THR A 575 -5.45 1.60 -18.85
C THR A 575 -6.86 1.74 -19.43
N ASN A 576 -7.46 0.62 -19.84
CA ASN A 576 -8.85 0.52 -20.25
C ASN A 576 -9.62 -0.28 -19.19
N ALA A 577 -10.19 0.41 -18.21
CA ALA A 577 -10.94 -0.22 -17.11
C ALA A 577 -12.44 -0.08 -17.37
N LYS A 578 -13.14 -1.21 -17.43
CA LYS A 578 -14.59 -1.31 -17.58
C LYS A 578 -15.21 -1.99 -16.36
N ILE A 579 -16.33 -1.48 -15.93
CA ILE A 579 -17.13 -2.06 -14.85
C ILE A 579 -18.54 -2.35 -15.38
N GLU A 580 -19.07 -3.49 -15.05
CA GLU A 580 -20.47 -3.81 -15.30
C GLU A 580 -21.32 -3.25 -14.17
N LEU A 581 -22.37 -2.50 -14.52
CA LEU A 581 -23.36 -1.95 -13.61
C LEU A 581 -24.73 -2.54 -13.93
N ASP A 582 -25.48 -2.86 -12.87
CA ASP A 582 -26.83 -3.43 -12.98
C ASP A 582 -27.75 -2.46 -13.74
N GLY A 583 -28.43 -2.97 -14.76
CA GLY A 583 -29.31 -2.19 -15.64
C GLY A 583 -28.62 -1.25 -16.64
N ARG A 584 -27.29 -1.09 -16.56
CA ARG A 584 -26.51 -0.20 -17.44
C ARG A 584 -25.48 -0.93 -18.31
N GLY A 585 -25.20 -2.18 -17.99
CA GLY A 585 -24.19 -2.98 -18.66
C GLY A 585 -22.76 -2.46 -18.43
N LEU A 586 -21.87 -2.69 -19.40
CA LEU A 586 -20.45 -2.42 -19.29
C LEU A 586 -20.11 -0.96 -19.57
N VAL A 587 -19.72 -0.21 -18.54
CA VAL A 587 -19.34 1.21 -18.64
C VAL A 587 -17.86 1.43 -18.28
N GLU A 588 -17.30 2.59 -18.66
CA GLU A 588 -15.96 2.98 -18.20
C GLU A 588 -15.98 3.19 -16.69
N LYS A 589 -15.00 2.59 -15.97
CA LYS A 589 -14.93 2.70 -14.51
C LYS A 589 -14.69 4.14 -14.09
N PRO A 590 -15.55 4.74 -13.26
CA PRO A 590 -15.39 6.12 -12.81
C PRO A 590 -14.09 6.33 -12.04
N LEU A 591 -13.61 7.57 -12.02
CA LEU A 591 -12.44 8.06 -11.30
C LEU A 591 -11.18 7.21 -11.53
N THR A 592 -11.08 6.56 -12.69
CA THR A 592 -9.91 5.76 -13.09
C THR A 592 -9.29 6.39 -14.34
N SER A 593 -8.07 6.91 -14.19
CA SER A 593 -7.34 7.56 -15.28
C SER A 593 -6.95 6.56 -16.36
N ARG A 594 -7.20 6.91 -17.63
CA ARG A 594 -6.79 6.11 -18.79
C ARG A 594 -5.30 6.13 -19.05
N PHE A 595 -4.61 7.19 -18.66
CA PHE A 595 -3.20 7.40 -18.97
C PHE A 595 -2.44 7.89 -17.73
N LYS A 596 -1.23 7.38 -17.53
CA LYS A 596 -0.25 7.93 -16.59
C LYS A 596 1.13 7.88 -17.25
N GLY A 597 1.83 9.04 -17.27
CA GLY A 597 3.24 9.12 -17.67
C GLY A 597 4.08 9.54 -16.46
N VAL A 598 5.27 8.97 -16.29
CA VAL A 598 6.21 9.34 -15.23
C VAL A 598 7.61 9.44 -15.83
N LEU A 599 8.25 10.58 -15.62
CA LEU A 599 9.65 10.84 -15.93
C LEU A 599 10.41 11.03 -14.63
N ASN A 600 11.38 10.17 -14.37
CA ASN A 600 12.31 10.30 -13.26
C ASN A 600 13.69 10.68 -13.79
N LEU A 601 14.28 11.73 -13.23
CA LEU A 601 15.66 12.16 -13.47
C LEU A 601 16.41 12.11 -12.15
N GLN A 602 17.57 11.47 -12.14
CA GLN A 602 18.45 11.46 -10.98
C GLN A 602 19.88 11.74 -11.41
N TYR A 603 20.48 12.76 -10.82
CA TYR A 603 21.91 13.06 -11.00
C TYR A 603 22.62 13.07 -9.66
N ALA A 604 23.75 12.38 -9.58
CA ALA A 604 24.61 12.39 -8.39
C ALA A 604 26.00 12.86 -8.76
N THR A 605 26.57 13.79 -7.99
CA THR A 605 27.96 14.21 -8.16
C THR A 605 28.92 13.12 -7.67
N ARG A 606 30.21 13.25 -7.99
CA ARG A 606 31.27 12.32 -7.55
C ARG A 606 31.18 12.08 -6.03
N LEU A 607 31.31 10.81 -5.61
CA LEU A 607 31.14 10.33 -4.23
C LEU A 607 29.76 10.63 -3.64
N ASN A 608 28.74 10.82 -4.47
CA ASN A 608 27.37 11.13 -4.06
C ASN A 608 27.26 12.33 -3.09
N LYS A 609 28.16 13.31 -3.19
CA LYS A 609 28.16 14.50 -2.30
C LYS A 609 26.90 15.36 -2.44
N TRP A 610 26.38 15.46 -3.67
CA TRP A 610 25.11 16.07 -4.00
C TRP A 610 24.30 15.12 -4.84
N ILE A 611 23.02 15.01 -4.54
CA ILE A 611 22.05 14.22 -5.30
C ILE A 611 20.92 15.16 -5.67
N PHE A 612 20.53 15.14 -6.93
CA PHE A 612 19.42 15.90 -7.49
C PHE A 612 18.41 14.92 -8.04
N ASP A 613 17.22 14.95 -7.49
CA ASP A 613 16.09 14.10 -7.89
C ASP A 613 14.98 14.98 -8.44
N PHE A 614 14.43 14.59 -9.58
CA PHE A 614 13.29 15.25 -10.19
C PHE A 614 12.34 14.19 -10.76
N THR A 615 11.06 14.33 -10.45
CA THR A 615 9.99 13.47 -10.99
C THR A 615 8.90 14.34 -11.58
N ALA A 616 8.53 14.07 -12.82
CA ALA A 616 7.38 14.65 -13.49
C ALA A 616 6.34 13.56 -13.75
N SER A 617 5.12 13.74 -13.29
CA SER A 617 4.02 12.82 -13.53
C SER A 617 2.91 13.54 -14.31
N LEU A 618 2.43 12.92 -15.39
CA LEU A 618 1.28 13.38 -16.17
C LEU A 618 0.11 12.42 -15.91
N ASN A 619 -0.96 12.93 -15.33
CA ASN A 619 -2.16 12.17 -15.03
C ASN A 619 -3.25 12.46 -16.06
N GLY A 620 -3.73 11.43 -16.72
CA GLY A 620 -4.75 11.52 -17.76
C GLY A 620 -6.15 11.77 -17.20
N SER A 621 -7.07 12.14 -18.06
CA SER A 621 -8.47 12.34 -17.69
C SER A 621 -9.15 11.01 -17.32
N CYS A 622 -10.12 11.06 -16.41
CA CYS A 622 -10.99 9.96 -16.08
C CYS A 622 -12.47 10.36 -16.23
N ARG A 623 -13.34 9.37 -16.45
CA ARG A 623 -14.79 9.55 -16.37
C ARG A 623 -15.16 9.93 -14.93
N VAL A 624 -16.02 10.92 -14.77
CA VAL A 624 -16.65 11.23 -13.46
C VAL A 624 -17.99 10.50 -13.35
N TYR A 625 -18.54 10.42 -12.14
CA TYR A 625 -19.92 9.92 -11.95
C TYR A 625 -20.93 10.81 -12.69
N ASP A 626 -22.05 10.25 -13.11
CA ASP A 626 -23.05 10.98 -13.88
C ASP A 626 -23.61 12.20 -13.12
N PHE A 627 -23.77 12.10 -11.78
CA PHE A 627 -24.21 13.24 -10.96
C PHE A 627 -23.17 14.37 -10.91
N MET A 628 -21.90 14.09 -11.14
CA MET A 628 -20.85 15.12 -11.23
C MET A 628 -20.81 15.77 -12.63
N ALA A 629 -21.19 15.05 -13.67
CA ALA A 629 -21.08 15.53 -15.05
C ALA A 629 -21.94 16.78 -15.32
N GLY A 630 -23.01 16.97 -14.55
CA GLY A 630 -23.90 18.13 -14.63
C GLY A 630 -23.50 19.34 -13.77
N LEU A 631 -22.43 19.23 -12.96
CA LEU A 631 -22.00 20.30 -12.07
C LEU A 631 -21.49 21.51 -12.87
N LYS A 632 -21.92 22.72 -12.43
CA LYS A 632 -21.55 23.98 -13.03
C LYS A 632 -20.78 24.87 -12.05
N ASP A 633 -19.87 25.65 -12.56
CA ASP A 633 -19.19 26.72 -11.82
C ASP A 633 -20.13 27.93 -11.58
N ASP A 634 -19.67 28.93 -10.82
CA ASP A 634 -20.40 30.17 -10.51
C ASP A 634 -20.75 30.99 -11.77
N LYS A 635 -20.11 30.70 -12.90
CA LYS A 635 -20.36 31.33 -14.20
C LYS A 635 -21.31 30.53 -15.09
N GLY A 636 -21.82 29.40 -14.58
CA GLY A 636 -22.72 28.49 -15.29
C GLY A 636 -22.06 27.55 -16.28
N ASN A 637 -20.71 27.47 -16.33
CA ASN A 637 -20.00 26.55 -17.19
C ASN A 637 -19.89 25.17 -16.54
N LEU A 638 -19.95 24.10 -17.35
CA LEU A 638 -19.70 22.75 -16.88
C LEU A 638 -18.28 22.62 -16.31
N ILE A 639 -18.16 22.16 -15.05
CA ILE A 639 -16.89 21.88 -14.38
C ILE A 639 -16.19 20.71 -15.07
N TYR A 640 -16.94 19.68 -15.42
CA TYR A 640 -16.44 18.46 -16.07
C TYR A 640 -16.91 18.41 -17.52
N LYS A 641 -16.11 18.96 -18.44
CA LYS A 641 -16.45 18.95 -19.87
C LYS A 641 -16.53 17.49 -20.38
N ASN A 642 -17.61 17.15 -21.06
CA ASN A 642 -17.90 15.81 -21.54
C ASN A 642 -17.86 14.71 -20.45
N GLY A 643 -18.20 15.06 -19.22
CA GLY A 643 -18.18 14.12 -18.08
C GLY A 643 -16.80 13.60 -17.72
N ARG A 644 -15.74 14.39 -17.93
CA ARG A 644 -14.36 13.99 -17.70
C ARG A 644 -13.57 15.03 -16.90
N THR A 645 -12.62 14.52 -16.09
CA THR A 645 -11.67 15.38 -15.40
C THR A 645 -10.64 15.98 -16.33
N PRO A 646 -9.98 17.08 -16.00
CA PRO A 646 -8.85 17.58 -16.76
C PRO A 646 -7.65 16.61 -16.70
N VAL A 647 -6.75 16.73 -17.68
CA VAL A 647 -5.39 16.19 -17.59
C VAL A 647 -4.55 17.13 -16.77
N TYR A 648 -3.71 16.60 -15.86
CA TYR A 648 -2.89 17.45 -15.00
C TYR A 648 -1.49 16.87 -14.75
N PRO A 649 -0.45 17.72 -14.74
CA PRO A 649 0.89 17.34 -14.32
C PRO A 649 1.08 17.56 -12.83
N THR A 650 1.94 16.73 -12.22
CA THR A 650 2.53 16.96 -10.89
C THR A 650 4.04 16.85 -10.99
N LEU A 651 4.75 17.78 -10.35
CA LEU A 651 6.22 17.81 -10.37
C LEU A 651 6.75 17.72 -8.95
N TYR A 652 7.82 16.95 -8.78
CA TYR A 652 8.51 16.74 -7.52
C TYR A 652 10.00 17.03 -7.73
N ALA A 653 10.64 17.68 -6.79
CA ALA A 653 12.07 17.90 -6.82
C ALA A 653 12.68 17.83 -5.42
N GLN A 654 13.87 17.24 -5.31
CA GLN A 654 14.63 17.18 -4.07
C GLN A 654 16.12 17.35 -4.36
N ILE A 655 16.80 18.08 -3.50
CA ILE A 655 18.26 18.20 -3.47
C ILE A 655 18.74 17.64 -2.13
N THR A 656 19.68 16.70 -2.19
CA THR A 656 20.30 16.12 -1.00
C THR A 656 21.80 16.44 -0.98
N LYS A 657 22.27 17.02 0.12
CA LYS A 657 23.69 17.19 0.43
C LYS A 657 24.13 16.15 1.42
N ARG A 658 25.14 15.35 1.04
CA ARG A 658 25.66 14.28 1.86
C ARG A 658 26.99 14.68 2.50
N PHE A 659 27.08 14.48 3.82
CA PHE A 659 28.28 14.59 4.64
C PHE A 659 28.61 13.22 5.23
N LYS A 660 29.73 13.12 5.97
CA LYS A 660 30.05 11.87 6.68
C LYS A 660 29.02 11.63 7.80
N GLY A 661 28.15 10.65 7.58
CA GLY A 661 27.11 10.27 8.54
C GLY A 661 25.89 11.19 8.63
N VAL A 662 25.82 12.26 7.84
CA VAL A 662 24.67 13.19 7.83
C VAL A 662 24.28 13.54 6.40
N ASP A 663 23.01 13.37 6.06
CA ASP A 663 22.42 13.88 4.83
C ASP A 663 21.44 15.02 5.17
N LEU A 664 21.58 16.16 4.55
CA LEU A 664 20.60 17.25 4.58
C LEU A 664 19.85 17.25 3.26
N TYR A 665 18.54 17.35 3.30
CA TYR A 665 17.72 17.40 2.09
C TYR A 665 16.64 18.48 2.18
N ILE A 666 16.35 19.06 1.03
CA ILE A 666 15.28 20.04 0.82
C ILE A 666 14.59 19.70 -0.50
N GLY A 667 13.29 19.80 -0.51
CA GLY A 667 12.51 19.51 -1.71
C GLY A 667 11.12 20.09 -1.66
N ALA A 668 10.36 19.81 -2.72
CA ALA A 668 8.94 20.14 -2.77
C ALA A 668 8.18 19.15 -3.65
N GLU A 669 6.96 18.89 -3.25
CA GLU A 669 5.96 18.07 -3.93
C GLU A 669 4.96 18.99 -4.62
N ASN A 670 4.36 18.46 -5.70
CA ASN A 670 3.34 19.15 -6.48
C ASN A 670 3.70 20.60 -6.82
N LEU A 671 4.91 20.81 -7.37
CA LEU A 671 5.41 22.14 -7.79
C LEU A 671 4.51 22.84 -8.82
N THR A 672 3.63 22.10 -9.49
CA THR A 672 2.60 22.67 -10.39
C THR A 672 1.48 23.37 -9.64
N ASN A 673 1.39 23.18 -8.33
CA ASN A 673 0.30 23.67 -7.48
C ASN A 673 -1.09 23.25 -7.96
N PHE A 674 -1.18 22.13 -8.69
CA PHE A 674 -2.46 21.63 -9.16
C PHE A 674 -3.25 21.03 -7.99
N ARG A 675 -4.55 21.36 -7.92
CA ARG A 675 -5.48 20.81 -6.92
C ARG A 675 -6.79 20.44 -7.60
N GLN A 676 -7.44 19.41 -7.09
CA GLN A 676 -8.82 19.14 -7.45
C GLN A 676 -9.69 20.31 -6.97
N LYS A 677 -10.47 20.89 -7.86
CA LYS A 677 -11.52 21.87 -7.51
C LYS A 677 -12.80 21.12 -7.16
N HIS A 678 -13.63 21.73 -6.31
CA HIS A 678 -14.91 21.17 -5.90
C HIS A 678 -14.73 19.77 -5.30
N VAL A 679 -13.95 19.70 -4.26
CA VAL A 679 -13.64 18.47 -3.52
C VAL A 679 -14.87 18.01 -2.72
N ILE A 680 -15.58 18.94 -2.12
CA ILE A 680 -16.81 18.72 -1.37
C ILE A 680 -17.99 19.02 -2.28
N LEU A 681 -18.78 18.01 -2.60
CA LEU A 681 -19.95 18.11 -3.47
C LEU A 681 -21.24 18.25 -2.66
N GLY A 682 -22.25 18.93 -3.24
CA GLY A 682 -23.58 19.08 -2.63
C GLY A 682 -23.60 19.87 -1.32
N SER A 683 -22.55 20.63 -1.04
CA SER A 683 -22.45 21.45 0.17
C SER A 683 -23.32 22.69 0.04
N VAL A 684 -24.54 22.64 0.58
CA VAL A 684 -25.34 23.85 0.79
C VAL A 684 -24.89 24.46 2.12
N LYS A 685 -24.26 25.63 2.06
CA LYS A 685 -23.84 26.35 3.26
C LYS A 685 -25.01 27.20 3.76
N ASP A 686 -25.29 27.13 5.05
CA ASP A 686 -26.17 28.09 5.71
C ASP A 686 -25.51 29.47 5.82
N LYS A 687 -26.25 30.47 6.37
CA LYS A 687 -25.74 31.83 6.60
C LYS A 687 -24.49 31.90 7.50
N ASN A 688 -24.19 30.84 8.27
CA ASN A 688 -23.06 30.75 9.18
C ASN A 688 -21.89 29.95 8.55
N GLY A 689 -22.03 29.51 7.29
CA GLY A 689 -21.05 28.67 6.61
C GLY A 689 -21.10 27.18 7.00
N TYR A 690 -22.10 26.77 7.77
CA TYR A 690 -22.33 25.36 8.13
C TYR A 690 -22.84 24.59 6.92
N VAL A 691 -22.22 23.45 6.66
CA VAL A 691 -22.69 22.51 5.66
C VAL A 691 -23.55 21.46 6.37
N ASP A 692 -24.78 21.31 5.94
CA ASP A 692 -25.65 20.24 6.42
C ASP A 692 -25.23 18.90 5.77
N PRO A 693 -24.56 18.00 6.51
CA PRO A 693 -24.03 16.74 5.98
C PRO A 693 -25.12 15.66 5.89
N THR A 694 -26.32 15.93 6.39
CA THR A 694 -27.46 15.02 6.32
C THR A 694 -28.14 15.08 4.96
N GLN A 695 -27.81 16.09 4.15
CA GLN A 695 -28.29 16.20 2.78
C GLN A 695 -27.74 15.05 1.93
N PRO A 696 -28.60 14.27 1.26
CA PRO A 696 -28.16 13.16 0.41
C PRO A 696 -27.24 13.57 -0.74
N SER A 697 -27.24 14.86 -1.09
CA SER A 697 -26.34 15.45 -2.09
C SER A 697 -24.91 15.64 -1.60
N PHE A 698 -24.67 15.67 -0.26
CA PHE A 698 -23.34 15.83 0.31
C PHE A 698 -22.45 14.64 -0.04
N ASP A 699 -21.28 14.89 -0.62
CA ASP A 699 -20.33 13.86 -1.00
C ASP A 699 -18.89 14.40 -0.97
N ALA A 700 -18.06 13.83 -0.10
CA ALA A 700 -16.63 14.09 0.03
C ALA A 700 -15.77 12.91 -0.44
N SER A 701 -16.37 11.89 -1.08
CA SER A 701 -15.68 10.68 -1.51
C SER A 701 -15.23 10.69 -2.98
N ALA A 702 -15.68 11.67 -3.77
CA ALA A 702 -15.46 11.71 -5.21
C ALA A 702 -14.09 12.33 -5.59
N ILE A 703 -13.01 11.73 -5.12
CA ILE A 703 -11.64 12.25 -5.28
C ILE A 703 -10.94 11.61 -6.47
N TRP A 704 -10.36 12.45 -7.34
CA TRP A 704 -9.65 12.04 -8.55
C TRP A 704 -8.27 12.73 -8.73
N GLY A 705 -7.98 13.76 -7.96
CA GLY A 705 -6.76 14.55 -8.06
C GLY A 705 -6.17 14.91 -6.69
N PRO A 706 -5.04 15.63 -6.66
CA PRO A 706 -4.42 16.10 -5.44
C PRO A 706 -5.35 17.02 -4.65
N LEU A 707 -5.45 16.83 -3.35
CA LEU A 707 -6.16 17.71 -2.42
C LEU A 707 -5.30 18.92 -2.06
N MET A 708 -4.01 18.70 -1.87
CA MET A 708 -3.02 19.70 -1.47
C MET A 708 -2.26 20.25 -2.68
N GLY A 709 -1.90 21.53 -2.61
CA GLY A 709 -1.03 22.19 -3.59
C GLY A 709 0.45 21.89 -3.36
N ILE A 710 1.30 22.94 -3.56
CA ILE A 710 2.74 22.83 -3.29
C ILE A 710 2.96 22.53 -1.81
N ARG A 711 3.84 21.54 -1.57
CA ARG A 711 4.23 21.07 -0.25
C ARG A 711 5.74 20.98 -0.17
N ALA A 712 6.37 22.02 0.39
CA ALA A 712 7.80 22.05 0.59
C ALA A 712 8.20 21.22 1.82
N HIS A 713 9.40 20.65 1.81
CA HIS A 713 9.94 19.90 2.95
C HIS A 713 11.43 20.15 3.12
N ILE A 714 11.87 20.04 4.37
CA ILE A 714 13.28 20.02 4.75
C ILE A 714 13.49 18.89 5.75
N GLY A 715 14.63 18.23 5.68
CA GLY A 715 14.91 17.18 6.64
C GLY A 715 16.39 16.83 6.75
N VAL A 716 16.67 16.02 7.76
CA VAL A 716 18.00 15.52 8.08
C VAL A 716 17.95 14.02 8.31
N ARG A 717 18.93 13.30 7.73
CA ARG A 717 19.19 11.88 8.00
C ARG A 717 20.54 11.76 8.67
N PHE A 718 20.56 11.15 9.82
CA PHE A 718 21.79 10.80 10.54
C PHE A 718 21.99 9.29 10.47
N THR A 719 23.19 8.87 10.11
CA THR A 719 23.60 7.47 10.05
C THR A 719 24.89 7.29 10.81
N LEU A 720 24.86 6.46 11.85
CA LEU A 720 26.05 6.01 12.53
C LEU A 720 26.53 4.74 11.83
N TRP A 721 27.76 4.77 11.35
CA TRP A 721 28.42 3.60 10.76
C TRP A 721 29.23 2.89 11.85
N LYS A 722 29.34 1.57 11.79
CA LYS A 722 30.33 0.88 12.60
C LYS A 722 31.70 1.44 12.21
N THR A 723 32.48 1.93 13.16
CA THR A 723 33.92 2.12 12.98
C THR A 723 34.56 0.74 12.99
N GLU A 724 35.30 0.41 11.94
CA GLU A 724 36.14 -0.76 11.88
C GLU A 724 37.10 -0.83 13.06
#